data_b91995581a229aa975c70b32b9d992ce
#
_entry.id   b91995581a229aa975c70b32b9d992ce
#
_cell.length_a   1.000
_cell.length_b   1.000
_cell.length_c   1.000
_cell.angle_alpha   90.00
_cell.angle_beta   90.00
_cell.angle_gamma   90.00
#
_symmetry.space_group_name_H-M   'P 1'
#
loop_
_entity.id
_entity.type
_entity.pdbx_description
1 polymer ?
#
loop_
_entity_poly.entity_id
_entity_poly.type
_entity_poly.pdbx_seq_one_letter_code
_entity_poly.pdbx_strand_id
1 'polypeptide(L)'
;MTPQPLLQIRHTARRRHISNYHSRTYIHMKKIFFLVALMLCLLLTDASAAPVGTWNAYPAYSDIKRIEDTGSIVFVLASDGLYSYYPTDQSIQTYDKVNALSDCSISDIAWCRQAGRLVVVYENYNIDLVSADGKVTNMSEYYNKSLTEDKTINNITINGTDAYLSTGFGIVRIDVRNAAIKDTYNLGVKVNATALSGNNIFAATADGMYRASMNDNLADKSKWTRYSTKTFTKMFTLNGELIGLNGGEASIMDKSQNKWTFFGEVWFNSAVISQNRIICCGGTNTYVIPEPKTMQVIPVKMEAMAYSQTDDSYWLTDTDGKLAKGKIDSSNNIQLSLSGIAPEGPEYNYFGFMRFINGKLYTCGGRGNPERDACIQVYDKSNGWTVYPNDFASTLGYKYKGAMCLDVDPKNPNHLVMGAQAGMYEFQDGKLVNAFNIDNSPLQGAATVGESDKKNYTIVSGIKFDSDGRLWCLNSVAPSASLFEYSDGNWTSHHKSELMNNNGYSISNMTNIMIDSRDLMWFCSDDWTKVALICYQPSTDALKLYSRFINQDGTSLIAEKVSCVQEDLEGNIWIGTAAGPLMLTAADIANGNETFTQVKVPRNDGTNYADYLLDGISISSIAIDGGGRKWFGTDDSGVFLISADNMTQLQHFTAENSGLLSDVIESVAIDGTTGEVFFGTDKGLCSYMSDASQTSEKMDKDNVYAYPNPVRPDYTGLITVNGLTLNADVKIVTVNGTLVAEGRSNGGMFTWDGCDKSGRRVASGVYMVQTATSDGKKGTVCKIAIVN
;
A
#
# COMPACT_ATOMS: atom_id res chain seq x y z
N MET A 1 55.08 84.27 11.75
CA MET A 1 54.29 83.82 12.84
C MET A 1 53.37 82.74 12.32
N THR A 2 53.49 81.57 12.82
CA THR A 2 52.99 80.33 12.40
C THR A 2 51.48 80.21 12.35
N PRO A 3 50.93 79.40 11.38
CA PRO A 3 49.76 78.59 11.66
C PRO A 3 49.90 77.13 11.18
N GLN A 4 49.78 76.28 12.06
CA GLN A 4 49.20 74.90 11.92
C GLN A 4 48.51 74.55 13.21
N PRO A 5 47.45 73.73 13.28
CA PRO A 5 47.22 72.51 12.59
C PRO A 5 45.72 72.21 12.26
N LEU A 6 45.36 71.98 11.05
CA LEU A 6 44.00 71.52 10.69
C LEU A 6 43.96 70.30 9.72
N LEU A 7 45.12 69.76 9.33
CA LEU A 7 45.15 68.67 8.33
C LEU A 7 45.28 67.22 8.88
N GLN A 8 45.54 67.05 10.20
CA GLN A 8 45.71 65.71 10.77
C GLN A 8 44.43 65.05 11.25
N ILE A 9 43.34 65.76 11.49
CA ILE A 9 42.10 65.21 12.00
C ILE A 9 41.23 64.59 10.87
N ARG A 10 41.37 65.08 9.64
CA ARG A 10 40.59 64.50 8.49
C ARG A 10 41.10 63.10 7.98
N HIS A 11 42.38 62.79 8.11
CA HIS A 11 42.93 61.50 7.66
C HIS A 11 42.64 60.33 8.62
N THR A 12 42.51 60.56 9.90
CA THR A 12 42.19 59.52 10.89
C THR A 12 40.68 59.11 10.87
N ALA A 13 39.79 60.08 10.59
CA ALA A 13 38.37 59.83 10.46
C ALA A 13 38.04 58.99 9.18
N ARG A 14 38.73 59.28 8.07
CA ARG A 14 38.56 58.50 6.82
C ARG A 14 39.10 57.06 6.90
N ARG A 15 40.21 56.82 7.60
CA ARG A 15 40.75 55.46 7.84
C ARG A 15 39.87 54.63 8.78
N ARG A 16 39.24 55.22 9.80
CA ARG A 16 38.32 54.54 10.68
C ARG A 16 36.99 54.18 9.99
N HIS A 17 36.48 55.02 9.08
CA HIS A 17 35.27 54.72 8.32
C HIS A 17 35.49 53.61 7.29
N ILE A 18 36.64 53.56 6.61
CA ILE A 18 36.96 52.51 5.64
C ILE A 18 37.23 51.16 6.36
N SER A 19 37.91 51.15 7.52
CA SER A 19 38.13 49.94 8.32
C SER A 19 36.84 49.36 8.88
N ASN A 20 35.88 50.18 9.32
CA ASN A 20 34.57 49.69 9.79
C ASN A 20 33.65 49.21 8.65
N TYR A 21 33.81 49.75 7.45
CA TYR A 21 33.05 49.27 6.28
C TYR A 21 33.56 47.87 5.81
N HIS A 22 34.89 47.70 5.74
CA HIS A 22 35.49 46.41 5.41
C HIS A 22 35.22 45.30 6.46
N SER A 23 35.22 45.67 7.76
CA SER A 23 34.91 44.67 8.82
C SER A 23 33.43 44.26 8.81
N ARG A 24 32.50 45.19 8.57
CA ARG A 24 31.06 44.87 8.45
C ARG A 24 30.77 44.02 7.20
N THR A 25 31.38 44.36 6.07
CA THR A 25 31.22 43.61 4.81
C THR A 25 31.79 42.17 4.97
N TYR A 26 32.95 42.04 5.64
CA TYR A 26 33.58 40.72 5.91
C TYR A 26 32.75 39.87 6.87
N ILE A 27 32.10 40.47 7.87
CA ILE A 27 31.18 39.76 8.79
C ILE A 27 29.89 39.36 8.07
N HIS A 28 29.34 40.22 7.19
CA HIS A 28 28.19 39.84 6.36
C HIS A 28 28.51 38.74 5.35
N MET A 29 29.65 38.78 4.69
CA MET A 29 30.11 37.73 3.79
C MET A 29 30.30 36.40 4.55
N LYS A 30 30.91 36.39 5.74
CA LYS A 30 31.00 35.17 6.56
C LYS A 30 29.64 34.64 6.98
N LYS A 31 28.68 35.49 7.34
CA LYS A 31 27.31 35.06 7.64
C LYS A 31 26.58 34.50 6.42
N ILE A 32 26.74 35.13 5.26
CA ILE A 32 26.18 34.62 3.99
C ILE A 32 26.85 33.30 3.59
N PHE A 33 28.18 33.20 3.73
CA PHE A 33 28.92 31.97 3.45
C PHE A 33 28.52 30.84 4.43
N PHE A 34 28.29 31.16 5.69
CA PHE A 34 27.81 30.20 6.71
C PHE A 34 26.34 29.80 6.44
N LEU A 35 25.49 30.71 6.01
CA LEU A 35 24.11 30.43 5.60
C LEU A 35 24.05 29.60 4.31
N VAL A 36 24.89 29.91 3.33
CA VAL A 36 25.02 29.12 2.09
C VAL A 36 25.64 27.75 2.36
N ALA A 37 26.64 27.66 3.23
CA ALA A 37 27.21 26.37 3.65
C ALA A 37 26.20 25.56 4.49
N LEU A 38 25.41 26.20 5.34
CA LEU A 38 24.31 25.54 6.09
C LEU A 38 23.18 25.11 5.15
N MET A 39 22.86 25.91 4.13
CA MET A 39 21.88 25.56 3.10
C MET A 39 22.40 24.45 2.17
N LEU A 40 23.69 24.45 1.81
CA LEU A 40 24.33 23.33 1.11
C LEU A 40 24.39 22.05 1.96
N CYS A 41 24.64 22.16 3.25
CA CYS A 41 24.58 21.02 4.18
C CYS A 41 23.14 20.48 4.39
N LEU A 42 22.12 21.31 4.23
CA LEU A 42 20.71 20.90 4.25
C LEU A 42 20.24 20.32 2.90
N LEU A 43 20.98 20.59 1.81
CA LEU A 43 20.74 20.01 0.48
C LEU A 43 21.53 18.71 0.23
N LEU A 44 22.47 18.38 1.12
CA LEU A 44 23.15 17.09 1.17
C LEU A 44 22.45 16.17 2.19
N THR A 45 21.14 16.06 2.15
CA THR A 45 20.50 14.83 2.61
C THR A 45 20.83 13.79 1.55
N ASP A 46 22.01 13.14 1.69
CA ASP A 46 22.21 11.84 1.11
C ASP A 46 20.94 11.03 1.42
N ALA A 47 20.29 10.50 0.39
CA ALA A 47 19.23 9.52 0.54
C ALA A 47 19.89 8.28 1.17
N SER A 48 20.13 8.33 2.48
CA SER A 48 20.63 7.20 3.24
C SER A 48 19.59 6.12 3.10
N ALA A 49 19.96 4.97 2.55
CA ALA A 49 19.07 3.82 2.49
C ALA A 49 18.52 3.55 3.90
N ALA A 50 17.25 3.20 3.98
CA ALA A 50 16.61 2.90 5.25
C ALA A 50 17.36 1.75 5.97
N PRO A 51 17.42 1.75 7.31
CA PRO A 51 18.04 0.65 8.05
C PRO A 51 17.38 -0.69 7.74
N VAL A 52 18.18 -1.74 7.70
CA VAL A 52 17.66 -3.12 7.61
C VAL A 52 16.66 -3.38 8.74
N GLY A 53 15.53 -4.01 8.42
CA GLY A 53 14.43 -4.25 9.35
C GLY A 53 13.36 -3.16 9.36
N THR A 54 13.53 -2.06 8.60
CA THR A 54 12.53 -1.00 8.50
C THR A 54 11.36 -1.42 7.61
N TRP A 55 10.15 -1.13 8.07
CA TRP A 55 8.91 -1.25 7.31
C TRP A 55 8.44 0.13 6.84
N ASN A 56 7.79 0.19 5.68
CA ASN A 56 7.06 1.36 5.19
C ASN A 56 5.70 0.92 4.65
N ALA A 57 4.70 1.78 4.77
CA ALA A 57 3.38 1.60 4.17
C ALA A 57 3.13 2.71 3.13
N TYR A 58 2.39 2.37 2.08
CA TYR A 58 2.09 3.28 0.96
C TYR A 58 0.57 3.33 0.72
N PRO A 59 -0.24 3.90 1.63
CA PRO A 59 -1.68 3.97 1.45
C PRO A 59 -2.07 4.98 0.37
N ALA A 60 -3.16 4.68 -0.32
CA ALA A 60 -3.81 5.64 -1.22
C ALA A 60 -4.62 6.67 -0.40
N TYR A 61 -4.71 7.91 -0.95
CA TYR A 61 -5.44 9.01 -0.33
C TYR A 61 -6.38 9.74 -1.31
N SER A 62 -6.80 9.08 -2.37
CA SER A 62 -7.55 9.68 -3.48
C SER A 62 -9.07 9.71 -3.29
N ASP A 63 -9.62 8.84 -2.43
CA ASP A 63 -11.06 8.70 -2.20
C ASP A 63 -11.41 9.13 -0.77
N ILE A 64 -11.79 10.40 -0.58
CA ILE A 64 -12.13 10.94 0.73
C ILE A 64 -13.52 10.45 1.16
N LYS A 65 -13.56 9.63 2.20
CA LYS A 65 -14.78 9.04 2.79
C LYS A 65 -15.34 9.87 3.95
N ARG A 66 -14.45 10.50 4.74
CA ARG A 66 -14.84 11.25 5.93
C ARG A 66 -13.90 12.40 6.23
N ILE A 67 -14.45 13.52 6.70
CA ILE A 67 -13.70 14.70 7.15
C ILE A 67 -14.20 15.09 8.54
N GLU A 68 -13.27 15.28 9.49
CA GLU A 68 -13.56 15.74 10.86
C GLU A 68 -12.76 17.01 11.16
N ASP A 69 -13.47 18.15 11.32
CA ASP A 69 -12.87 19.43 11.69
C ASP A 69 -12.86 19.62 13.21
N THR A 70 -11.66 19.73 13.79
CA THR A 70 -11.49 20.00 15.23
C THR A 70 -11.50 21.50 15.54
N GLY A 71 -11.33 22.36 14.52
CA GLY A 71 -11.10 23.81 14.58
C GLY A 71 -9.63 24.18 14.35
N SER A 72 -8.68 23.35 14.73
CA SER A 72 -7.23 23.56 14.53
C SER A 72 -6.58 22.50 13.65
N ILE A 73 -7.17 21.34 13.54
CA ILE A 73 -6.71 20.19 12.78
C ILE A 73 -7.90 19.64 11.98
N VAL A 74 -7.65 19.21 10.77
CA VAL A 74 -8.64 18.51 9.94
C VAL A 74 -8.17 17.08 9.74
N PHE A 75 -8.89 16.11 10.33
CA PHE A 75 -8.65 14.69 10.08
C PHE A 75 -9.44 14.25 8.86
N VAL A 76 -8.80 13.46 8.01
CA VAL A 76 -9.36 12.98 6.75
C VAL A 76 -9.14 11.48 6.62
N LEU A 77 -10.22 10.75 6.50
CA LEU A 77 -10.22 9.36 6.06
C LEU A 77 -10.36 9.35 4.54
N ALA A 78 -9.33 8.88 3.85
CA ALA A 78 -9.31 8.79 2.40
C ALA A 78 -8.85 7.39 1.96
N SER A 79 -9.55 6.79 1.02
CA SER A 79 -9.42 5.37 0.69
C SER A 79 -9.52 4.53 1.98
N ASP A 80 -8.42 3.95 2.45
CA ASP A 80 -8.35 3.24 3.73
C ASP A 80 -7.30 3.84 4.67
N GLY A 81 -6.73 4.98 4.29
CA GLY A 81 -5.70 5.72 5.02
C GLY A 81 -6.24 6.90 5.81
N LEU A 82 -5.55 7.29 6.86
CA LEU A 82 -5.86 8.46 7.69
C LEU A 82 -4.73 9.48 7.59
N TYR A 83 -5.10 10.75 7.40
CA TYR A 83 -4.15 11.85 7.57
C TYR A 83 -4.78 13.02 8.31
N SER A 84 -3.96 13.89 8.89
CA SER A 84 -4.36 15.19 9.42
C SER A 84 -3.71 16.31 8.63
N TYR A 85 -4.47 17.37 8.39
CA TYR A 85 -4.02 18.63 7.83
C TYR A 85 -4.05 19.74 8.87
N TYR A 86 -2.99 20.50 8.97
CA TYR A 86 -2.83 21.63 9.91
C TYR A 86 -2.95 22.95 9.13
N PRO A 87 -4.10 23.65 9.20
CA PRO A 87 -4.31 24.87 8.39
C PRO A 87 -3.36 26.03 8.70
N THR A 88 -2.73 26.04 9.88
CA THR A 88 -1.85 27.12 10.34
C THR A 88 -0.50 27.15 9.63
N ASP A 89 0.07 26.00 9.31
CA ASP A 89 1.37 25.85 8.66
C ASP A 89 1.32 25.01 7.39
N GLN A 90 0.12 24.55 7.02
CA GLN A 90 -0.17 23.74 5.83
C GLN A 90 0.54 22.36 5.84
N SER A 91 0.97 21.89 7.00
CA SER A 91 1.59 20.58 7.12
C SER A 91 0.56 19.44 7.10
N ILE A 92 1.01 18.27 6.65
CA ILE A 92 0.23 17.04 6.65
C ILE A 92 0.97 16.00 7.48
N GLN A 93 0.23 15.27 8.30
CA GLN A 93 0.74 14.09 9.01
C GLN A 93 -0.10 12.87 8.62
N THR A 94 0.55 11.80 8.21
CA THR A 94 -0.08 10.52 7.86
C THR A 94 -0.06 9.57 9.04
N TYR A 95 -1.06 8.69 9.08
CA TYR A 95 -1.20 7.65 10.10
C TYR A 95 -1.47 6.32 9.39
N ASP A 96 -0.59 5.37 9.59
CA ASP A 96 -0.72 4.01 9.08
C ASP A 96 -0.26 2.99 10.13
N LYS A 97 -0.41 1.71 9.81
CA LYS A 97 -0.06 0.61 10.71
C LYS A 97 1.42 0.55 11.06
N VAL A 98 2.29 1.05 10.20
CA VAL A 98 3.74 1.01 10.43
C VAL A 98 4.19 2.14 11.35
N ASN A 99 3.57 3.32 11.25
CA ASN A 99 4.03 4.52 11.96
C ASN A 99 3.24 4.86 13.23
N ALA A 100 1.95 4.50 13.32
CA ALA A 100 1.11 4.97 14.43
C ALA A 100 -0.07 4.07 14.78
N LEU A 101 -0.86 3.61 13.79
CA LEU A 101 -2.12 2.91 14.00
C LEU A 101 -1.91 1.44 14.35
N SER A 102 -2.90 0.86 15.01
CA SER A 102 -2.85 -0.55 15.42
C SER A 102 -3.26 -1.51 14.30
N ASP A 103 -3.94 -1.00 13.26
CA ASP A 103 -4.49 -1.83 12.18
C ASP A 103 -4.60 -1.03 10.87
N CYS A 104 -5.11 -1.67 9.82
CA CYS A 104 -5.42 -1.09 8.51
C CYS A 104 -6.92 -1.25 8.18
N SER A 105 -7.37 -0.74 7.02
CA SER A 105 -8.78 -0.77 6.60
C SER A 105 -9.72 -0.08 7.59
N ILE A 106 -9.56 1.25 7.68
CA ILE A 106 -10.40 2.08 8.53
C ILE A 106 -11.81 2.17 7.92
N SER A 107 -12.83 1.82 8.68
CA SER A 107 -14.24 1.85 8.25
C SER A 107 -14.93 3.19 8.50
N ASP A 108 -14.65 3.85 9.64
CA ASP A 108 -15.22 5.18 9.97
C ASP A 108 -14.38 5.89 11.03
N ILE A 109 -14.50 7.22 11.09
CA ILE A 109 -13.87 8.08 12.10
C ILE A 109 -14.88 9.07 12.69
N ALA A 110 -14.68 9.47 13.96
CA ALA A 110 -15.48 10.52 14.58
C ALA A 110 -14.68 11.29 15.64
N TRP A 111 -14.70 12.62 15.58
CA TRP A 111 -14.02 13.47 16.54
C TRP A 111 -14.81 13.67 17.83
N CYS A 112 -14.28 13.22 18.96
CA CYS A 112 -14.84 13.47 20.29
C CYS A 112 -14.23 14.75 20.90
N ARG A 113 -14.87 15.88 20.67
CA ARG A 113 -14.35 17.22 21.06
C ARG A 113 -14.06 17.32 22.55
N GLN A 114 -14.93 16.79 23.42
CA GLN A 114 -14.75 16.89 24.88
C GLN A 114 -13.64 15.99 25.43
N ALA A 115 -13.33 14.90 24.74
CA ALA A 115 -12.22 14.04 25.08
C ALA A 115 -10.90 14.47 24.39
N GLY A 116 -10.97 15.29 23.33
CA GLY A 116 -9.82 15.70 22.52
C GLY A 116 -9.20 14.55 21.74
N ARG A 117 -10.02 13.57 21.31
CA ARG A 117 -9.57 12.38 20.59
C ARG A 117 -10.47 12.03 19.42
N LEU A 118 -9.87 11.57 18.35
CA LEU A 118 -10.54 10.94 17.22
C LEU A 118 -10.75 9.46 17.54
N VAL A 119 -11.97 8.99 17.39
CA VAL A 119 -12.32 7.56 17.40
C VAL A 119 -12.09 7.04 15.99
N VAL A 120 -11.25 6.04 15.82
CA VAL A 120 -10.96 5.36 14.56
C VAL A 120 -11.44 3.93 14.69
N VAL A 121 -12.32 3.50 13.81
CA VAL A 121 -12.91 2.15 13.81
C VAL A 121 -12.45 1.42 12.57
N TYR A 122 -12.01 0.17 12.73
CA TYR A 122 -11.56 -0.68 11.64
C TYR A 122 -12.62 -1.70 11.20
N GLU A 123 -12.48 -2.23 9.97
CA GLU A 123 -13.38 -3.26 9.44
C GLU A 123 -13.39 -4.54 10.28
N ASN A 124 -12.29 -4.87 10.94
CA ASN A 124 -12.17 -6.00 11.86
C ASN A 124 -12.68 -5.71 13.28
N TYR A 125 -13.30 -4.50 13.50
CA TYR A 125 -13.89 -4.04 14.77
C TYR A 125 -12.86 -3.62 15.83
N ASN A 126 -11.56 -3.53 15.49
CA ASN A 126 -10.57 -2.90 16.36
C ASN A 126 -10.86 -1.39 16.45
N ILE A 127 -10.36 -0.74 17.50
CA ILE A 127 -10.63 0.68 17.74
C ILE A 127 -9.33 1.36 18.19
N ASP A 128 -8.98 2.46 17.54
CA ASP A 128 -7.93 3.36 18.00
C ASP A 128 -8.51 4.71 18.42
N LEU A 129 -7.87 5.35 19.38
CA LEU A 129 -8.14 6.71 19.80
C LEU A 129 -6.91 7.57 19.52
N VAL A 130 -7.03 8.48 18.52
CA VAL A 130 -5.93 9.38 18.12
C VAL A 130 -6.13 10.74 18.77
N SER A 131 -5.18 11.19 19.58
CA SER A 131 -5.21 12.51 20.20
C SER A 131 -4.71 13.60 19.24
N ALA A 132 -4.99 14.87 19.57
CA ALA A 132 -4.61 16.00 18.73
C ALA A 132 -3.07 16.16 18.52
N ASP A 133 -2.27 15.60 19.41
CA ASP A 133 -0.80 15.52 19.29
C ASP A 133 -0.32 14.29 18.50
N GLY A 134 -1.23 13.53 17.89
CA GLY A 134 -0.92 12.35 17.08
C GLY A 134 -0.69 11.07 17.87
N LYS A 135 -0.78 11.08 19.22
CA LYS A 135 -0.62 9.87 20.02
C LYS A 135 -1.82 8.95 19.85
N VAL A 136 -1.56 7.68 19.60
CA VAL A 136 -2.56 6.63 19.43
C VAL A 136 -2.68 5.78 20.71
N THR A 137 -3.91 5.42 21.05
CA THR A 137 -4.23 4.47 22.14
C THR A 137 -5.17 3.42 21.57
N ASN A 138 -4.74 2.18 21.55
CA ASN A 138 -5.58 1.06 21.08
C ASN A 138 -6.58 0.61 22.16
N MET A 139 -7.78 0.25 21.72
CA MET A 139 -8.86 -0.35 22.52
C MET A 139 -9.24 -1.71 21.92
N SER A 140 -8.40 -2.72 22.12
CA SER A 140 -8.60 -4.05 21.55
C SER A 140 -9.65 -4.92 22.25
N GLU A 141 -10.24 -4.47 23.37
CA GLU A 141 -11.20 -5.28 24.15
C GLU A 141 -12.43 -5.69 23.33
N TYR A 142 -12.93 -4.79 22.45
CA TYR A 142 -14.06 -5.13 21.59
C TYR A 142 -13.65 -6.11 20.48
N TYR A 143 -12.47 -5.90 19.88
CA TYR A 143 -11.88 -6.79 18.89
C TYR A 143 -11.65 -8.20 19.45
N ASN A 144 -11.05 -8.32 20.63
CA ASN A 144 -10.68 -9.59 21.25
C ASN A 144 -11.89 -10.33 21.85
N LYS A 145 -13.02 -9.64 22.06
CA LYS A 145 -14.22 -10.24 22.67
C LYS A 145 -14.83 -11.27 21.73
N SER A 146 -14.83 -12.53 22.14
CA SER A 146 -15.55 -13.60 21.43
C SER A 146 -17.05 -13.43 21.64
N LEU A 147 -17.80 -13.18 20.59
CA LEU A 147 -19.25 -13.04 20.55
C LEU A 147 -19.79 -13.91 19.41
N THR A 148 -20.98 -14.45 19.61
CA THR A 148 -21.73 -15.16 18.55
C THR A 148 -22.53 -14.20 17.67
N GLU A 149 -22.73 -12.97 18.15
CA GLU A 149 -23.45 -11.90 17.48
C GLU A 149 -22.57 -11.16 16.46
N ASP A 150 -23.21 -10.55 15.47
CA ASP A 150 -22.57 -9.69 14.49
C ASP A 150 -21.97 -8.44 15.14
N LYS A 151 -20.65 -8.33 15.14
CA LYS A 151 -19.89 -7.23 15.74
C LYS A 151 -19.80 -5.99 14.86
N THR A 152 -20.32 -5.99 13.65
CA THR A 152 -20.21 -4.88 12.69
C THR A 152 -20.64 -3.55 13.33
N ILE A 153 -19.78 -2.54 13.25
CA ILE A 153 -20.08 -1.19 13.74
C ILE A 153 -20.68 -0.40 12.55
N ASN A 154 -21.95 0.01 12.71
CA ASN A 154 -22.74 0.64 11.64
C ASN A 154 -22.71 2.17 11.71
N ASN A 155 -22.47 2.72 12.90
CA ASN A 155 -22.45 4.18 13.12
C ASN A 155 -21.77 4.53 14.44
N ILE A 156 -21.14 5.70 14.49
CA ILE A 156 -20.52 6.29 15.69
C ILE A 156 -21.31 7.54 16.06
N THR A 157 -21.83 7.60 17.28
CA THR A 157 -22.52 8.80 17.81
C THR A 157 -21.78 9.33 19.02
N ILE A 158 -21.24 10.55 18.92
CA ILE A 158 -20.52 11.20 20.02
C ILE A 158 -21.51 11.97 20.91
N ASN A 159 -21.42 11.76 22.22
CA ASN A 159 -22.15 12.55 23.22
C ASN A 159 -21.28 12.79 24.46
N GLY A 160 -20.90 14.04 24.70
CA GLY A 160 -19.97 14.38 25.78
C GLY A 160 -18.59 13.80 25.57
N THR A 161 -18.11 12.98 26.49
CA THR A 161 -16.84 12.23 26.43
C THR A 161 -17.02 10.80 25.95
N ASP A 162 -18.24 10.40 25.66
CA ASP A 162 -18.60 9.04 25.29
C ASP A 162 -18.89 8.91 23.78
N ALA A 163 -18.54 7.76 23.20
CA ALA A 163 -19.03 7.36 21.90
C ALA A 163 -19.96 6.14 22.03
N TYR A 164 -21.08 6.20 21.32
CA TYR A 164 -22.05 5.13 21.19
C TYR A 164 -21.90 4.48 19.83
N LEU A 165 -21.41 3.25 19.81
CA LEU A 165 -21.21 2.44 18.61
C LEU A 165 -22.47 1.63 18.34
N SER A 166 -23.18 1.94 17.26
CA SER A 166 -24.32 1.15 16.80
C SER A 166 -23.81 -0.11 16.13
N THR A 167 -24.22 -1.30 16.61
CA THR A 167 -23.65 -2.58 16.18
C THR A 167 -24.68 -3.52 15.58
N GLY A 168 -24.23 -4.66 15.05
CA GLY A 168 -25.09 -5.72 14.52
C GLY A 168 -26.03 -6.35 15.56
N PHE A 169 -25.81 -6.12 16.87
CA PHE A 169 -26.61 -6.71 17.95
C PHE A 169 -27.21 -5.69 18.95
N GLY A 170 -26.78 -4.42 18.87
CA GLY A 170 -27.18 -3.40 19.84
C GLY A 170 -26.28 -2.19 19.84
N ILE A 171 -25.92 -1.68 21.02
CA ILE A 171 -25.10 -0.48 21.19
C ILE A 171 -23.97 -0.77 22.17
N VAL A 172 -22.75 -0.39 21.82
CA VAL A 172 -21.58 -0.40 22.72
C VAL A 172 -21.22 1.05 23.07
N ARG A 173 -21.16 1.38 24.36
CA ARG A 173 -20.77 2.69 24.87
C ARG A 173 -19.33 2.66 25.32
N ILE A 174 -18.48 3.51 24.76
CA ILE A 174 -17.08 3.67 25.13
C ILE A 174 -16.84 5.04 25.76
N ASP A 175 -15.98 5.09 26.78
CA ASP A 175 -15.41 6.32 27.34
C ASP A 175 -14.14 6.66 26.54
N VAL A 176 -14.26 7.65 25.64
CA VAL A 176 -13.18 8.06 24.76
C VAL A 176 -12.02 8.71 25.53
N ARG A 177 -12.32 9.39 26.66
CA ARG A 177 -11.29 10.03 27.48
C ARG A 177 -10.44 9.01 28.21
N ASN A 178 -11.07 7.97 28.79
CA ASN A 178 -10.38 6.95 29.60
C ASN A 178 -10.00 5.69 28.80
N ALA A 179 -10.36 5.63 27.51
CA ALA A 179 -10.11 4.49 26.63
C ALA A 179 -10.65 3.16 27.21
N ALA A 180 -11.94 3.12 27.53
CA ALA A 180 -12.57 1.95 28.16
C ALA A 180 -13.99 1.73 27.63
N ILE A 181 -14.42 0.45 27.53
CA ILE A 181 -15.81 0.11 27.32
C ILE A 181 -16.58 0.36 28.61
N LYS A 182 -17.56 1.25 28.59
CA LYS A 182 -18.44 1.54 29.73
C LYS A 182 -19.59 0.55 29.88
N ASP A 183 -20.29 0.33 28.77
CA ASP A 183 -21.51 -0.46 28.76
C ASP A 183 -21.71 -1.17 27.43
N THR A 184 -22.49 -2.25 27.45
CA THR A 184 -23.00 -2.95 26.27
C THR A 184 -24.49 -3.18 26.39
N TYR A 185 -25.25 -2.60 25.46
CA TYR A 185 -26.71 -2.72 25.42
C TYR A 185 -27.12 -3.70 24.32
N ASN A 186 -27.29 -4.97 24.68
CA ASN A 186 -27.67 -6.02 23.72
C ASN A 186 -29.19 -6.00 23.49
N LEU A 187 -29.61 -5.45 22.34
CA LEU A 187 -30.99 -5.42 21.92
C LEU A 187 -31.42 -6.72 21.21
N GLY A 188 -30.45 -7.53 20.77
CA GLY A 188 -30.69 -8.72 19.95
C GLY A 188 -31.14 -8.41 18.52
N VAL A 189 -30.93 -7.17 18.06
CA VAL A 189 -31.22 -6.70 16.71
C VAL A 189 -30.14 -5.72 16.24
N LYS A 190 -29.94 -5.68 14.93
CA LYS A 190 -29.03 -4.71 14.31
C LYS A 190 -29.52 -3.28 14.55
N VAL A 191 -28.63 -2.43 15.07
CA VAL A 191 -28.85 -0.99 15.23
C VAL A 191 -28.12 -0.26 14.10
N ASN A 192 -28.85 0.48 13.27
CA ASN A 192 -28.29 1.26 12.17
C ASN A 192 -27.66 2.57 12.66
N ALA A 193 -28.34 3.25 13.59
CA ALA A 193 -27.87 4.51 14.16
C ALA A 193 -28.46 4.71 15.56
N THR A 194 -27.73 5.44 16.40
CA THR A 194 -28.11 5.83 17.76
C THR A 194 -28.20 7.35 17.83
N ALA A 195 -29.19 7.88 18.56
CA ALA A 195 -29.26 9.30 18.88
C ALA A 195 -29.71 9.51 20.33
N LEU A 196 -29.27 10.62 20.93
CA LEU A 196 -29.65 11.00 22.29
C LEU A 196 -30.40 12.34 22.25
N SER A 197 -31.61 12.39 22.82
CA SER A 197 -32.35 13.64 22.90
C SER A 197 -33.06 13.76 24.27
N GLY A 198 -32.78 14.85 24.96
CA GLY A 198 -33.18 15.01 26.39
C GLY A 198 -32.56 13.91 27.24
N ASN A 199 -33.39 13.25 28.04
CA ASN A 199 -32.99 12.13 28.90
C ASN A 199 -33.24 10.75 28.25
N ASN A 200 -33.34 10.67 26.92
CA ASN A 200 -33.63 9.42 26.24
C ASN A 200 -32.54 9.08 25.22
N ILE A 201 -32.32 7.78 25.08
CA ILE A 201 -31.53 7.18 23.99
C ILE A 201 -32.47 6.48 23.01
N PHE A 202 -32.17 6.63 21.73
CA PHE A 202 -32.96 6.06 20.64
C PHE A 202 -32.05 5.19 19.76
N ALA A 203 -32.58 4.04 19.36
CA ALA A 203 -31.92 3.10 18.44
C ALA A 203 -32.77 2.89 17.19
N ALA A 204 -32.28 3.25 16.04
CA ALA A 204 -32.88 2.97 14.74
C ALA A 204 -32.53 1.55 14.28
N THR A 205 -33.55 0.74 14.01
CA THR A 205 -33.42 -0.66 13.59
C THR A 205 -34.25 -0.94 12.34
N ALA A 206 -34.08 -2.12 11.74
CA ALA A 206 -34.90 -2.56 10.61
C ALA A 206 -36.40 -2.72 11.01
N ASP A 207 -36.70 -2.99 12.28
CA ASP A 207 -38.06 -3.17 12.77
C ASP A 207 -38.73 -1.87 13.25
N GLY A 208 -38.01 -0.76 13.15
CA GLY A 208 -38.45 0.56 13.63
C GLY A 208 -37.48 1.15 14.64
N MET A 209 -38.00 2.08 15.45
CA MET A 209 -37.15 2.81 16.39
C MET A 209 -37.51 2.38 17.84
N TYR A 210 -36.47 2.06 18.59
CA TYR A 210 -36.58 1.78 20.03
C TYR A 210 -36.10 2.97 20.86
N ARG A 211 -36.65 3.12 22.06
CA ARG A 211 -36.33 4.16 23.03
C ARG A 211 -36.19 3.59 24.44
N ALA A 212 -35.21 4.11 25.18
CA ALA A 212 -35.10 3.89 26.62
C ALA A 212 -34.67 5.20 27.32
N SER A 213 -34.96 5.30 28.64
CA SER A 213 -34.51 6.41 29.46
C SER A 213 -33.07 6.21 29.90
N MET A 214 -32.25 7.27 29.83
CA MET A 214 -30.87 7.24 30.32
C MET A 214 -30.75 7.01 31.82
N ASN A 215 -31.85 7.13 32.59
CA ASN A 215 -31.93 6.84 34.04
C ASN A 215 -32.20 5.35 34.32
N ASP A 216 -32.60 4.57 33.31
CA ASP A 216 -32.87 3.15 33.44
C ASP A 216 -31.57 2.32 33.30
N ASN A 217 -31.65 1.05 33.74
CA ASN A 217 -30.60 0.08 33.39
C ASN A 217 -30.75 -0.32 31.92
N LEU A 218 -29.92 0.33 31.05
CA LEU A 218 -29.99 0.11 29.61
C LEU A 218 -29.49 -1.27 29.17
N ALA A 219 -28.79 -2.02 30.02
CA ALA A 219 -28.42 -3.41 29.78
C ALA A 219 -29.64 -4.36 29.87
N ASP A 220 -30.70 -3.92 30.56
CA ASP A 220 -31.98 -4.63 30.65
C ASP A 220 -32.81 -4.34 29.37
N LYS A 221 -32.92 -5.33 28.49
CA LYS A 221 -33.70 -5.23 27.24
C LYS A 221 -35.15 -4.83 27.46
N SER A 222 -35.76 -5.15 28.61
CA SER A 222 -37.14 -4.80 28.92
C SER A 222 -37.37 -3.29 29.07
N LYS A 223 -36.31 -2.51 29.28
CA LYS A 223 -36.35 -1.03 29.35
C LYS A 223 -36.43 -0.36 27.99
N TRP A 224 -36.14 -1.11 26.94
CA TRP A 224 -36.22 -0.63 25.56
C TRP A 224 -37.63 -0.89 25.01
N THR A 225 -38.34 0.17 24.70
CA THR A 225 -39.69 0.10 24.15
C THR A 225 -39.69 0.52 22.68
N ARG A 226 -40.45 -0.19 21.84
CA ARG A 226 -40.62 0.21 20.44
C ARG A 226 -41.42 1.50 20.39
N TYR A 227 -40.71 2.59 20.05
CA TYR A 227 -41.28 3.94 20.07
C TYR A 227 -41.96 4.31 18.75
N SER A 228 -41.52 3.75 17.63
CA SER A 228 -42.09 3.99 16.31
C SER A 228 -41.86 2.78 15.40
N THR A 229 -42.76 2.56 14.46
CA THR A 229 -42.58 1.57 13.38
C THR A 229 -41.77 2.11 12.22
N LYS A 230 -41.49 3.44 12.21
CA LYS A 230 -40.72 4.07 11.15
C LYS A 230 -39.26 3.69 11.26
N THR A 231 -38.63 3.37 10.12
CA THR A 231 -37.24 2.92 10.03
C THR A 231 -36.37 4.05 9.48
N PHE A 232 -35.16 4.14 9.99
CA PHE A 232 -34.16 5.09 9.51
C PHE A 232 -32.80 4.41 9.36
N THR A 233 -32.01 4.85 8.35
CA THR A 233 -30.62 4.42 8.18
C THR A 233 -29.65 5.28 8.98
N LYS A 234 -29.97 6.58 9.14
CA LYS A 234 -29.22 7.52 9.99
C LYS A 234 -30.17 8.30 10.89
N MET A 235 -29.70 8.66 12.07
CA MET A 235 -30.48 9.41 13.05
C MET A 235 -29.57 10.38 13.83
N PHE A 236 -30.04 11.61 14.00
CA PHE A 236 -29.26 12.69 14.62
C PHE A 236 -30.12 13.49 15.60
N THR A 237 -29.44 14.17 16.52
CA THR A 237 -30.03 15.21 17.34
C THR A 237 -29.45 16.56 16.93
N LEU A 238 -30.27 17.43 16.37
CA LEU A 238 -29.89 18.78 15.95
C LEU A 238 -30.71 19.80 16.74
N ASN A 239 -30.06 20.69 17.49
CA ASN A 239 -30.71 21.69 18.37
C ASN A 239 -31.75 21.09 19.29
N GLY A 240 -31.48 19.89 19.85
CA GLY A 240 -32.39 19.16 20.75
C GLY A 240 -33.52 18.41 20.05
N GLU A 241 -33.73 18.60 18.75
CA GLU A 241 -34.72 17.88 17.96
C GLU A 241 -34.15 16.61 17.34
N LEU A 242 -34.95 15.55 17.28
CA LEU A 242 -34.58 14.27 16.70
C LEU A 242 -34.91 14.25 15.20
N ILE A 243 -33.89 14.01 14.36
CA ILE A 243 -34.00 13.95 12.90
C ILE A 243 -33.62 12.53 12.44
N GLY A 244 -34.48 11.92 11.64
CA GLY A 244 -34.28 10.62 11.02
C GLY A 244 -34.14 10.79 9.51
N LEU A 245 -33.15 10.11 8.94
CA LEU A 245 -32.86 10.11 7.52
C LEU A 245 -32.94 8.69 6.94
N ASN A 246 -33.50 8.61 5.75
CA ASN A 246 -33.51 7.39 4.94
C ASN A 246 -33.37 7.79 3.46
N GLY A 247 -33.10 6.85 2.55
CA GLY A 247 -33.12 7.15 1.12
C GLY A 247 -34.45 7.73 0.69
N GLY A 248 -34.46 8.96 0.16
CA GLY A 248 -35.66 9.71 -0.26
C GLY A 248 -36.38 10.46 0.88
N GLU A 249 -35.89 10.44 2.13
CA GLU A 249 -36.64 11.04 3.23
C GLU A 249 -35.78 11.68 4.30
N ALA A 250 -36.10 12.93 4.65
CA ALA A 250 -35.69 13.60 5.88
C ALA A 250 -36.94 13.90 6.72
N SER A 251 -36.98 13.42 7.98
CA SER A 251 -38.12 13.57 8.88
C SER A 251 -37.65 14.05 10.25
N ILE A 252 -38.53 14.84 10.91
CA ILE A 252 -38.34 15.32 12.26
C ILE A 252 -39.39 14.73 13.19
N MET A 253 -38.99 14.41 14.43
CA MET A 253 -39.90 13.92 15.45
C MET A 253 -40.66 15.08 16.13
N ASP A 254 -41.96 15.14 15.98
CA ASP A 254 -42.84 15.97 16.81
C ASP A 254 -43.07 15.26 18.15
N LYS A 255 -42.41 15.72 19.21
CA LYS A 255 -42.47 15.15 20.54
C LYS A 255 -43.85 15.31 21.19
N SER A 256 -44.61 16.34 20.80
CA SER A 256 -45.94 16.59 21.34
C SER A 256 -47.01 15.61 20.83
N GLN A 257 -46.87 15.21 19.57
CA GLN A 257 -47.79 14.29 18.89
C GLN A 257 -47.23 12.87 18.79
N ASN A 258 -45.99 12.64 19.21
CA ASN A 258 -45.28 11.37 19.03
C ASN A 258 -45.30 10.88 17.59
N LYS A 259 -45.11 11.81 16.64
CA LYS A 259 -45.25 11.56 15.19
C LYS A 259 -44.06 12.12 14.40
N TRP A 260 -43.61 11.36 13.40
CA TRP A 260 -42.64 11.80 12.46
C TRP A 260 -43.28 12.65 11.35
N THR A 261 -42.68 13.80 11.08
CA THR A 261 -43.14 14.72 10.05
C THR A 261 -42.04 14.86 9.01
N PHE A 262 -42.37 14.54 7.78
CA PHE A 262 -41.48 14.74 6.60
C PHE A 262 -41.23 16.24 6.37
N PHE A 263 -39.99 16.61 6.05
CA PHE A 263 -39.65 18.01 5.73
C PHE A 263 -38.81 18.17 4.49
N GLY A 264 -38.32 17.07 3.86
CA GLY A 264 -37.57 17.15 2.60
C GLY A 264 -37.16 15.80 2.07
N GLU A 265 -36.87 15.74 0.79
CA GLU A 265 -36.31 14.57 0.09
C GLU A 265 -34.80 14.66 0.12
N VAL A 266 -34.14 13.56 0.48
CA VAL A 266 -32.68 13.49 0.59
C VAL A 266 -32.18 12.12 0.12
N TRP A 267 -31.18 12.12 -0.77
CA TRP A 267 -30.48 10.94 -1.26
C TRP A 267 -29.01 11.03 -0.92
N PHE A 268 -28.47 10.02 -0.25
CA PHE A 268 -27.11 10.03 0.25
C PHE A 268 -26.53 8.63 0.38
N ASN A 269 -25.20 8.52 0.28
CA ASN A 269 -24.41 7.35 0.69
C ASN A 269 -23.86 7.55 2.10
N SER A 270 -23.52 8.79 2.47
CA SER A 270 -22.99 9.18 3.76
C SER A 270 -23.77 10.34 4.34
N ALA A 271 -24.10 10.27 5.64
CA ALA A 271 -24.69 11.38 6.37
C ALA A 271 -24.02 11.51 7.73
N VAL A 272 -23.64 12.73 8.10
CA VAL A 272 -22.87 13.04 9.30
C VAL A 272 -23.42 14.28 9.98
N ILE A 273 -23.25 14.37 11.30
CA ILE A 273 -23.39 15.63 12.01
C ILE A 273 -22.01 16.26 12.18
N SER A 274 -21.79 17.37 11.50
CA SER A 274 -20.57 18.17 11.60
C SER A 274 -20.86 19.44 12.37
N GLN A 275 -20.34 19.49 13.59
CA GLN A 275 -20.60 20.52 14.56
C GLN A 275 -22.13 20.70 14.83
N ASN A 276 -22.77 21.72 14.25
CA ASN A 276 -24.19 22.01 14.43
C ASN A 276 -24.99 21.90 13.12
N ARG A 277 -24.53 21.12 12.17
CA ARG A 277 -25.20 20.89 10.87
C ARG A 277 -25.18 19.41 10.51
N ILE A 278 -26.26 18.90 9.91
CA ILE A 278 -26.26 17.58 9.30
C ILE A 278 -25.90 17.76 7.83
N ILE A 279 -24.96 16.96 7.34
CA ILE A 279 -24.47 17.00 5.97
C ILE A 279 -24.66 15.62 5.36
N CYS A 280 -25.29 15.56 4.18
CA CYS A 280 -25.56 14.32 3.43
C CYS A 280 -24.85 14.39 2.09
N CYS A 281 -23.95 13.41 1.84
CA CYS A 281 -23.09 13.34 0.66
C CYS A 281 -23.28 12.02 -0.11
N GLY A 282 -22.68 11.93 -1.31
CA GLY A 282 -22.64 10.72 -2.13
C GLY A 282 -23.82 10.52 -3.08
N GLY A 283 -24.84 11.36 -3.01
CA GLY A 283 -25.93 11.43 -4.00
C GLY A 283 -25.59 12.36 -5.16
N THR A 284 -26.50 12.57 -6.09
CA THR A 284 -26.34 13.53 -7.19
C THR A 284 -26.23 14.97 -6.70
N ASN A 285 -26.84 15.26 -5.54
CA ASN A 285 -26.75 16.53 -4.84
C ASN A 285 -26.13 16.30 -3.44
N THR A 286 -25.58 17.36 -2.88
CA THR A 286 -25.18 17.40 -1.48
C THR A 286 -26.22 18.21 -0.70
N TYR A 287 -26.57 17.77 0.50
CA TYR A 287 -27.59 18.42 1.33
C TYR A 287 -26.98 18.87 2.64
N VAL A 288 -27.33 20.10 3.06
CA VAL A 288 -26.96 20.65 4.35
C VAL A 288 -28.23 20.98 5.11
N ILE A 289 -28.39 20.45 6.33
CA ILE A 289 -29.49 20.75 7.25
C ILE A 289 -28.88 21.57 8.40
N PRO A 290 -28.89 22.92 8.32
CA PRO A 290 -28.29 23.78 9.33
C PRO A 290 -29.16 23.89 10.59
N GLU A 291 -30.47 23.75 10.43
CA GLU A 291 -31.47 23.81 11.49
C GLU A 291 -32.60 22.81 11.22
N PRO A 292 -33.31 22.35 12.26
CA PRO A 292 -34.50 21.49 12.08
C PRO A 292 -35.50 22.08 11.08
N LYS A 293 -35.94 21.24 10.11
CA LYS A 293 -36.88 21.58 9.02
C LYS A 293 -36.33 22.51 7.94
N THR A 294 -35.08 22.90 8.03
CA THR A 294 -34.40 23.71 6.98
C THR A 294 -33.41 22.85 6.24
N MET A 295 -33.47 22.82 4.91
CA MET A 295 -32.57 22.03 4.09
C MET A 295 -32.07 22.88 2.92
N GLN A 296 -30.77 22.96 2.75
CA GLN A 296 -30.08 23.56 1.63
C GLN A 296 -29.62 22.47 0.67
N VAL A 297 -29.94 22.61 -0.60
CA VAL A 297 -29.55 21.67 -1.66
C VAL A 297 -28.45 22.28 -2.49
N ILE A 298 -27.30 21.61 -2.53
CA ILE A 298 -26.14 21.99 -3.34
C ILE A 298 -26.15 21.07 -4.56
N PRO A 299 -26.27 21.61 -5.81
CA PRO A 299 -26.44 20.79 -7.02
C PRO A 299 -25.10 20.23 -7.53
N VAL A 300 -24.31 19.70 -6.61
CA VAL A 300 -23.00 19.06 -6.88
C VAL A 300 -22.88 17.83 -6.00
N LYS A 301 -22.40 16.74 -6.59
CA LYS A 301 -22.04 15.54 -5.85
C LYS A 301 -20.75 15.78 -5.09
N MET A 302 -20.77 15.57 -3.77
CA MET A 302 -19.60 15.52 -2.90
C MET A 302 -19.52 14.15 -2.25
N GLU A 303 -18.32 13.58 -2.14
CA GLU A 303 -18.14 12.31 -1.43
C GLU A 303 -18.11 12.54 0.08
N ALA A 304 -17.45 13.58 0.55
CA ALA A 304 -17.44 13.99 1.95
C ALA A 304 -17.41 15.51 2.11
N MET A 305 -18.02 16.00 3.19
CA MET A 305 -18.01 17.42 3.55
C MET A 305 -18.13 17.60 5.06
N ALA A 306 -17.43 18.57 5.63
CA ALA A 306 -17.51 18.96 7.04
C ALA A 306 -17.60 20.49 7.18
N TYR A 307 -18.40 20.94 8.16
CA TYR A 307 -18.56 22.35 8.45
C TYR A 307 -17.49 22.85 9.41
N SER A 308 -16.89 23.99 9.11
CA SER A 308 -15.94 24.70 9.95
C SER A 308 -16.60 25.96 10.55
N GLN A 309 -16.93 25.90 11.84
CA GLN A 309 -17.54 27.02 12.55
C GLN A 309 -16.59 28.20 12.72
N THR A 310 -15.29 27.98 12.68
CA THR A 310 -14.25 28.99 12.95
C THR A 310 -14.34 30.16 11.99
N ASP A 311 -14.66 29.93 10.72
CA ASP A 311 -14.71 30.94 9.65
C ASP A 311 -15.93 30.82 8.74
N ASP A 312 -16.95 30.10 9.18
CA ASP A 312 -18.20 29.83 8.45
C ASP A 312 -17.92 29.31 7.02
N SER A 313 -17.16 28.22 6.93
CA SER A 313 -16.73 27.58 5.69
C SER A 313 -16.93 26.08 5.76
N TYR A 314 -16.58 25.38 4.69
CA TYR A 314 -16.65 23.93 4.60
C TYR A 314 -15.33 23.34 4.12
N TRP A 315 -14.89 22.25 4.76
CA TRP A 315 -13.94 21.31 4.22
C TRP A 315 -14.69 20.30 3.36
N LEU A 316 -14.18 20.00 2.17
CA LEU A 316 -14.90 19.18 1.19
C LEU A 316 -13.92 18.51 0.22
N THR A 317 -14.41 17.61 -0.61
CA THR A 317 -13.64 17.02 -1.71
C THR A 317 -13.69 17.92 -2.94
N ASP A 318 -12.56 18.17 -3.59
CA ASP A 318 -12.51 18.84 -4.91
C ASP A 318 -12.77 17.86 -6.06
N THR A 319 -12.66 18.35 -7.29
CA THR A 319 -12.89 17.55 -8.51
C THR A 319 -11.86 16.42 -8.71
N ASP A 320 -10.70 16.53 -8.07
CA ASP A 320 -9.61 15.55 -8.16
C ASP A 320 -9.62 14.59 -6.96
N GLY A 321 -10.69 14.59 -6.15
CA GLY A 321 -10.83 13.73 -4.97
C GLY A 321 -9.98 14.16 -3.77
N LYS A 322 -9.38 15.36 -3.79
CA LYS A 322 -8.50 15.87 -2.75
C LYS A 322 -9.23 16.79 -1.79
N LEU A 323 -8.65 17.03 -0.61
CA LEU A 323 -9.22 17.94 0.37
C LEU A 323 -9.14 19.39 -0.13
N ALA A 324 -10.25 20.09 0.01
CA ALA A 324 -10.42 21.49 -0.34
C ALA A 324 -11.17 22.25 0.75
N LYS A 325 -11.13 23.58 0.71
CA LYS A 325 -11.89 24.46 1.57
C LYS A 325 -12.66 25.47 0.75
N GLY A 326 -13.91 25.75 1.12
CA GLY A 326 -14.74 26.70 0.40
C GLY A 326 -15.93 27.22 1.19
N LYS A 327 -16.67 28.14 0.59
CA LYS A 327 -17.94 28.68 1.11
C LYS A 327 -19.08 28.43 0.14
N ILE A 328 -20.29 28.27 0.67
CA ILE A 328 -21.51 28.15 -0.12
C ILE A 328 -22.08 29.55 -0.28
N ASP A 329 -22.27 30.01 -1.50
CA ASP A 329 -22.86 31.32 -1.81
C ASP A 329 -24.42 31.30 -1.70
N SER A 330 -25.04 32.47 -1.86
CA SER A 330 -26.51 32.60 -1.82
C SER A 330 -27.25 31.85 -2.92
N SER A 331 -26.55 31.40 -3.98
CA SER A 331 -27.08 30.62 -5.09
C SER A 331 -26.80 29.12 -4.94
N ASN A 332 -26.29 28.68 -3.78
CA ASN A 332 -25.88 27.30 -3.47
C ASN A 332 -24.68 26.79 -4.29
N ASN A 333 -23.86 27.70 -4.84
CA ASN A 333 -22.61 27.28 -5.48
C ASN A 333 -21.47 27.29 -4.45
N ILE A 334 -20.48 26.41 -4.69
CA ILE A 334 -19.28 26.34 -3.86
C ILE A 334 -18.19 27.24 -4.44
N GLN A 335 -17.70 28.14 -3.62
CA GLN A 335 -16.55 29.00 -3.92
C GLN A 335 -15.35 28.50 -3.16
N LEU A 336 -14.41 27.83 -3.86
CA LEU A 336 -13.20 27.27 -3.27
C LEU A 336 -12.22 28.40 -2.91
N SER A 337 -11.65 28.30 -1.71
CA SER A 337 -10.55 29.17 -1.25
C SER A 337 -9.21 28.44 -1.17
N LEU A 338 -9.25 27.10 -1.12
CA LEU A 338 -8.09 26.22 -1.06
C LEU A 338 -8.47 24.87 -1.68
N SER A 339 -7.55 24.23 -2.41
CA SER A 339 -7.79 22.90 -3.04
C SER A 339 -6.48 22.13 -3.22
N GLY A 340 -6.59 20.87 -3.60
CA GLY A 340 -5.44 20.03 -3.95
C GLY A 340 -4.64 19.52 -2.77
N ILE A 341 -5.22 19.46 -1.55
CA ILE A 341 -4.53 19.03 -0.35
C ILE A 341 -4.67 17.49 -0.22
N ALA A 342 -3.56 16.79 -0.33
CA ALA A 342 -3.44 15.36 -0.05
C ALA A 342 -1.99 15.00 0.28
N PRO A 343 -1.74 13.93 1.06
CA PRO A 343 -0.43 13.32 1.16
C PRO A 343 0.02 12.78 -0.21
N GLU A 344 1.33 12.60 -0.38
CA GLU A 344 1.88 11.85 -1.49
C GLU A 344 1.56 10.36 -1.31
N GLY A 345 1.15 9.68 -2.38
CA GLY A 345 0.79 8.26 -2.36
C GLY A 345 0.32 7.76 -3.72
N PRO A 346 0.05 6.44 -3.82
CA PRO A 346 -0.63 5.88 -4.99
C PRO A 346 -2.06 6.40 -5.09
N GLU A 347 -2.68 6.25 -6.25
CA GLU A 347 -4.10 6.59 -6.44
C GLU A 347 -5.02 5.48 -5.91
N TYR A 348 -4.62 4.21 -6.09
CA TYR A 348 -5.38 3.03 -5.68
C TYR A 348 -4.55 2.09 -4.82
N ASN A 349 -5.21 1.38 -3.90
CA ASN A 349 -4.62 0.29 -3.11
C ASN A 349 -4.63 -1.07 -3.87
N TYR A 350 -4.34 -1.06 -5.18
CA TYR A 350 -4.36 -2.23 -6.05
C TYR A 350 -2.94 -2.58 -6.50
N PHE A 351 -2.38 -3.66 -5.94
CA PHE A 351 -0.99 -4.08 -6.17
C PHE A 351 -0.89 -5.58 -6.49
N GLY A 352 -1.88 -6.10 -7.23
CA GLY A 352 -1.90 -7.53 -7.58
C GLY A 352 -0.83 -7.96 -8.57
N PHE A 353 -0.23 -7.01 -9.28
CA PHE A 353 0.92 -7.23 -10.13
C PHE A 353 1.95 -6.11 -9.96
N MET A 354 3.20 -6.51 -9.72
CA MET A 354 4.32 -5.58 -9.54
C MET A 354 5.57 -6.07 -10.25
N ARG A 355 6.35 -5.13 -10.79
CA ARG A 355 7.72 -5.36 -11.29
C ARG A 355 8.64 -4.22 -10.91
N PHE A 356 9.84 -4.56 -10.44
CA PHE A 356 10.90 -3.58 -10.21
C PHE A 356 11.85 -3.58 -11.41
N ILE A 357 11.88 -2.47 -12.16
CA ILE A 357 12.63 -2.35 -13.41
C ILE A 357 13.32 -0.98 -13.44
N ASN A 358 14.64 -0.96 -13.73
CA ASN A 358 15.41 0.27 -13.87
C ASN A 358 15.26 1.26 -12.70
N GLY A 359 15.25 0.76 -11.46
CA GLY A 359 15.15 1.58 -10.26
C GLY A 359 13.73 2.07 -9.92
N LYS A 360 12.70 1.59 -10.62
CA LYS A 360 11.30 1.96 -10.40
C LYS A 360 10.41 0.75 -10.17
N LEU A 361 9.45 0.89 -9.28
CA LEU A 361 8.40 -0.09 -9.07
C LEU A 361 7.20 0.25 -9.96
N TYR A 362 6.88 -0.63 -10.90
CA TYR A 362 5.70 -0.56 -11.76
C TYR A 362 4.61 -1.46 -11.22
N THR A 363 3.39 -0.95 -11.09
CA THR A 363 2.27 -1.68 -10.48
C THR A 363 0.99 -1.55 -11.29
N CYS A 364 0.13 -2.58 -11.22
CA CYS A 364 -1.24 -2.52 -11.70
C CYS A 364 -2.16 -3.44 -10.87
N GLY A 365 -3.46 -3.45 -11.20
CA GLY A 365 -4.49 -4.20 -10.47
C GLY A 365 -4.26 -5.70 -10.33
N GLY A 366 -3.62 -6.34 -11.32
CA GLY A 366 -3.14 -7.72 -11.27
C GLY A 366 -4.22 -8.79 -11.49
N ARG A 367 -5.50 -8.41 -11.58
CA ARG A 367 -6.60 -9.37 -11.82
C ARG A 367 -7.77 -8.74 -12.57
N GLY A 368 -8.52 -9.60 -13.27
CA GLY A 368 -9.75 -9.19 -13.95
C GLY A 368 -11.03 -9.51 -13.17
N ASN A 369 -10.96 -10.34 -12.12
CA ASN A 369 -12.10 -10.69 -11.28
C ASN A 369 -11.67 -10.82 -9.79
N PRO A 370 -12.27 -10.05 -8.85
CA PRO A 370 -13.20 -8.94 -9.13
C PRO A 370 -12.58 -7.86 -10.01
N GLU A 371 -13.40 -7.24 -10.86
CA GLU A 371 -12.95 -6.19 -11.80
C GLU A 371 -12.44 -4.97 -11.02
N ARG A 372 -11.19 -4.57 -11.29
CA ARG A 372 -10.54 -3.37 -10.74
C ARG A 372 -10.42 -2.31 -11.85
N ASP A 373 -10.34 -1.05 -11.47
CA ASP A 373 -10.03 0.01 -12.42
C ASP A 373 -8.66 -0.24 -13.07
N ALA A 374 -8.54 0.00 -14.37
CA ALA A 374 -7.26 -0.13 -15.04
C ALA A 374 -6.38 1.05 -14.63
N CYS A 375 -5.36 0.78 -13.83
CA CYS A 375 -4.39 1.77 -13.38
C CYS A 375 -2.97 1.25 -13.57
N ILE A 376 -2.07 2.15 -13.97
CA ILE A 376 -0.63 1.96 -13.91
C ILE A 376 -0.11 2.98 -12.93
N GLN A 377 0.54 2.51 -11.87
CA GLN A 377 1.14 3.36 -10.84
C GLN A 377 2.64 3.04 -10.78
N VAL A 378 3.46 4.07 -10.80
CA VAL A 378 4.92 3.94 -10.82
C VAL A 378 5.51 4.66 -9.63
N TYR A 379 6.25 3.94 -8.80
CA TYR A 379 6.99 4.52 -7.68
C TYR A 379 8.48 4.64 -8.03
N ASP A 380 8.99 5.85 -7.92
CA ASP A 380 10.40 6.20 -8.07
C ASP A 380 10.87 6.83 -6.75
N LYS A 381 11.87 6.25 -6.10
CA LYS A 381 12.37 6.70 -4.80
C LYS A 381 12.81 8.17 -4.78
N SER A 382 13.22 8.71 -5.93
CA SER A 382 13.68 10.11 -6.07
C SER A 382 12.56 11.08 -6.43
N ASN A 383 11.51 10.61 -7.10
CA ASN A 383 10.45 11.45 -7.68
C ASN A 383 9.06 11.15 -7.12
N GLY A 384 8.93 10.13 -6.22
CA GLY A 384 7.66 9.73 -5.65
C GLY A 384 6.76 8.96 -6.63
N TRP A 385 5.45 9.06 -6.42
CA TRP A 385 4.44 8.36 -7.21
C TRP A 385 4.09 9.10 -8.49
N THR A 386 3.95 8.35 -9.57
CA THR A 386 3.39 8.80 -10.85
C THR A 386 2.26 7.85 -11.23
N VAL A 387 1.08 8.39 -11.51
CA VAL A 387 -0.08 7.63 -11.98
C VAL A 387 -0.31 7.97 -13.45
N TYR A 388 -0.46 6.94 -14.29
CA TYR A 388 -0.75 7.15 -15.70
C TYR A 388 -2.24 7.49 -15.86
N PRO A 389 -2.62 8.33 -16.84
CA PRO A 389 -4.03 8.60 -17.12
C PRO A 389 -4.83 7.32 -17.31
N ASN A 390 -6.08 7.28 -16.82
CA ASN A 390 -6.94 6.09 -16.81
C ASN A 390 -8.39 6.33 -17.28
N ASP A 391 -8.69 7.50 -17.79
CA ASP A 391 -10.03 7.91 -18.24
C ASP A 391 -10.32 7.64 -19.75
N PHE A 392 -9.72 6.58 -20.29
CA PHE A 392 -9.74 6.28 -21.70
C PHE A 392 -11.05 5.64 -22.21
N ALA A 393 -11.94 5.14 -21.36
CA ALA A 393 -13.14 4.40 -21.78
C ALA A 393 -14.04 5.19 -22.75
N SER A 394 -14.21 6.50 -22.54
CA SER A 394 -15.00 7.37 -23.42
C SER A 394 -14.35 7.56 -24.79
N THR A 395 -13.04 7.70 -24.85
CA THR A 395 -12.26 7.87 -26.10
C THR A 395 -12.18 6.57 -26.89
N LEU A 396 -12.02 5.45 -26.20
CA LEU A 396 -11.91 4.12 -26.82
C LEU A 396 -13.27 3.57 -27.27
N GLY A 397 -14.37 3.98 -26.62
CA GLY A 397 -15.72 3.50 -26.92
C GLY A 397 -15.98 2.06 -26.42
N TYR A 398 -15.15 1.56 -25.48
CA TYR A 398 -15.30 0.28 -24.81
C TYR A 398 -14.66 0.34 -23.42
N LYS A 399 -14.80 -0.72 -22.60
CA LYS A 399 -14.29 -0.75 -21.23
C LYS A 399 -12.76 -0.58 -21.17
N TYR A 400 -12.30 0.24 -20.25
CA TYR A 400 -10.90 0.34 -19.86
C TYR A 400 -10.79 -0.07 -18.40
N LYS A 401 -10.68 -1.39 -18.14
CA LYS A 401 -10.70 -1.98 -16.79
C LYS A 401 -9.91 -3.27 -16.74
N GLY A 402 -9.61 -3.71 -15.53
CA GLY A 402 -8.96 -5.00 -15.26
C GLY A 402 -7.55 -5.09 -15.81
N ALA A 403 -6.68 -4.13 -15.45
CA ALA A 403 -5.25 -4.23 -15.74
C ALA A 403 -4.67 -5.46 -15.02
N MET A 404 -4.18 -6.45 -15.77
CA MET A 404 -3.78 -7.75 -15.26
C MET A 404 -2.26 -7.88 -15.13
N CYS A 405 -1.51 -7.29 -16.05
CA CYS A 405 -0.05 -7.38 -16.10
C CYS A 405 0.52 -6.20 -16.90
N LEU A 406 1.79 -5.97 -16.75
CA LEU A 406 2.55 -4.98 -17.52
C LEU A 406 4.01 -5.39 -17.67
N ASP A 407 4.69 -4.85 -18.67
CA ASP A 407 6.14 -4.90 -18.76
C ASP A 407 6.71 -3.66 -19.45
N VAL A 408 7.99 -3.40 -19.23
CA VAL A 408 8.73 -2.26 -19.79
C VAL A 408 9.75 -2.79 -20.80
N ASP A 409 9.84 -2.15 -21.96
CA ASP A 409 10.79 -2.50 -23.00
C ASP A 409 12.25 -2.36 -22.49
N PRO A 410 13.04 -3.42 -22.49
CA PRO A 410 14.43 -3.37 -22.02
C PRO A 410 15.31 -2.43 -22.84
N LYS A 411 14.92 -2.12 -24.09
CA LYS A 411 15.63 -1.19 -24.98
C LYS A 411 15.16 0.25 -24.86
N ASN A 412 13.95 0.47 -24.33
CA ASN A 412 13.35 1.80 -24.16
C ASN A 412 12.61 1.89 -22.82
N PRO A 413 13.22 2.41 -21.75
CA PRO A 413 12.64 2.44 -20.42
C PRO A 413 11.38 3.33 -20.29
N ASN A 414 11.07 4.13 -21.31
CA ASN A 414 9.86 4.95 -21.37
C ASN A 414 8.71 4.28 -22.15
N HIS A 415 8.96 3.10 -22.72
CA HIS A 415 7.99 2.30 -23.44
C HIS A 415 7.47 1.18 -22.54
N LEU A 416 6.17 1.20 -22.25
CA LEU A 416 5.48 0.25 -21.38
C LEU A 416 4.27 -0.32 -22.11
N VAL A 417 4.04 -1.62 -21.94
CA VAL A 417 2.83 -2.27 -22.42
C VAL A 417 2.08 -2.91 -21.26
N MET A 418 0.75 -2.76 -21.25
CA MET A 418 -0.17 -3.31 -20.25
C MET A 418 -1.15 -4.27 -20.92
N GLY A 419 -1.33 -5.45 -20.35
CA GLY A 419 -2.40 -6.38 -20.69
C GLY A 419 -3.59 -6.21 -19.73
N ALA A 420 -4.80 -6.23 -20.31
CA ALA A 420 -6.02 -6.00 -19.55
C ALA A 420 -7.17 -6.88 -20.03
N GLN A 421 -8.33 -6.77 -19.38
CA GLN A 421 -9.54 -7.49 -19.73
C GLN A 421 -10.08 -7.14 -21.12
N ALA A 422 -9.85 -5.92 -21.59
CA ALA A 422 -10.38 -5.42 -22.86
C ALA A 422 -9.30 -5.13 -23.91
N GLY A 423 -8.16 -5.81 -23.86
CA GLY A 423 -7.08 -5.69 -24.84
C GLY A 423 -5.70 -5.44 -24.24
N MET A 424 -4.82 -4.94 -25.09
CA MET A 424 -3.45 -4.57 -24.79
C MET A 424 -3.24 -3.08 -25.07
N TYR A 425 -2.56 -2.39 -24.19
CA TYR A 425 -2.38 -0.93 -24.23
C TYR A 425 -0.89 -0.59 -24.17
N GLU A 426 -0.47 0.23 -25.13
CA GLU A 426 0.93 0.65 -25.28
C GLU A 426 1.10 2.11 -24.86
N PHE A 427 2.05 2.38 -24.01
CA PHE A 427 2.35 3.71 -23.47
C PHE A 427 3.77 4.12 -23.82
N GLN A 428 3.94 5.36 -24.26
CA GLN A 428 5.22 6.01 -24.45
C GLN A 428 5.27 7.29 -23.61
N ASP A 429 6.30 7.43 -22.76
CA ASP A 429 6.44 8.58 -21.85
C ASP A 429 5.18 8.82 -20.98
N GLY A 430 4.54 7.73 -20.50
CA GLY A 430 3.33 7.77 -19.68
C GLY A 430 2.04 8.14 -20.44
N LYS A 431 2.07 8.23 -21.76
CA LYS A 431 0.91 8.55 -22.60
C LYS A 431 0.50 7.33 -23.41
N LEU A 432 -0.81 7.05 -23.48
CA LEU A 432 -1.35 6.01 -24.34
C LEU A 432 -1.09 6.36 -25.82
N VAL A 433 -0.40 5.47 -26.53
CA VAL A 433 -0.08 5.62 -27.95
C VAL A 433 -0.81 4.62 -28.83
N ASN A 434 -1.06 3.40 -28.35
CA ASN A 434 -1.83 2.38 -29.04
C ASN A 434 -2.73 1.60 -28.07
N ALA A 435 -3.88 1.14 -28.59
CA ALA A 435 -4.78 0.23 -27.91
C ALA A 435 -5.16 -0.89 -28.88
N PHE A 436 -4.80 -2.12 -28.55
CA PHE A 436 -4.99 -3.30 -29.40
C PHE A 436 -6.13 -4.16 -28.87
N ASN A 437 -7.08 -4.49 -29.77
CA ASN A 437 -8.21 -5.38 -29.50
C ASN A 437 -8.60 -6.16 -30.76
N ILE A 438 -9.80 -6.74 -30.78
CA ILE A 438 -10.31 -7.53 -31.91
C ILE A 438 -10.44 -6.76 -33.24
N ASP A 439 -10.47 -5.41 -33.20
CA ASP A 439 -10.69 -4.60 -34.42
C ASP A 439 -9.39 -4.34 -35.19
N ASN A 440 -8.25 -4.29 -34.51
CA ASN A 440 -6.98 -3.82 -35.09
C ASN A 440 -5.77 -4.72 -34.80
N SER A 441 -6.01 -5.93 -34.29
CA SER A 441 -4.98 -6.91 -33.98
C SER A 441 -5.51 -8.33 -34.19
N PRO A 442 -4.66 -9.37 -34.18
CA PRO A 442 -5.12 -10.77 -34.23
C PRO A 442 -5.66 -11.28 -32.90
N LEU A 443 -5.69 -10.45 -31.84
CA LEU A 443 -6.27 -10.80 -30.54
C LEU A 443 -7.76 -11.14 -30.70
N GLN A 444 -8.23 -12.10 -29.92
CA GLN A 444 -9.60 -12.59 -30.00
C GLN A 444 -10.37 -12.29 -28.72
N GLY A 445 -11.63 -11.93 -28.90
CA GLY A 445 -12.57 -11.77 -27.80
C GLY A 445 -12.94 -13.11 -27.15
N ALA A 446 -13.25 -13.08 -25.86
CA ALA A 446 -13.54 -14.29 -25.09
C ALA A 446 -14.67 -15.12 -25.73
N ALA A 447 -14.45 -16.44 -25.83
CA ALA A 447 -15.40 -17.39 -26.40
C ALA A 447 -16.69 -17.53 -25.56
N THR A 448 -16.66 -17.12 -24.30
CA THR A 448 -17.75 -17.26 -23.33
C THR A 448 -18.73 -16.08 -23.32
N VAL A 449 -18.49 -15.04 -24.11
CA VAL A 449 -19.35 -13.85 -24.20
C VAL A 449 -19.99 -13.72 -25.59
N GLY A 450 -21.11 -12.96 -25.64
CA GLY A 450 -21.79 -12.68 -26.92
C GLY A 450 -20.97 -11.73 -27.81
N GLU A 451 -21.27 -11.72 -29.13
CA GLU A 451 -20.52 -10.92 -30.14
C GLU A 451 -20.43 -9.42 -29.78
N SER A 452 -21.50 -8.85 -29.21
CA SER A 452 -21.53 -7.44 -28.79
C SER A 452 -20.53 -7.09 -27.67
N ASP A 453 -20.10 -8.10 -26.87
CA ASP A 453 -19.24 -7.90 -25.73
C ASP A 453 -17.79 -8.33 -25.96
N LYS A 454 -17.49 -8.98 -27.07
CA LYS A 454 -16.13 -9.49 -27.36
C LYS A 454 -15.06 -8.43 -27.25
N LYS A 455 -15.36 -7.19 -27.63
CA LYS A 455 -14.44 -6.07 -27.53
C LYS A 455 -14.13 -5.67 -26.08
N ASN A 456 -15.12 -5.82 -25.17
CA ASN A 456 -14.97 -5.59 -23.75
C ASN A 456 -14.26 -6.74 -23.00
N TYR A 457 -14.09 -7.87 -23.66
CA TYR A 457 -13.50 -9.08 -23.12
C TYR A 457 -12.48 -9.71 -24.09
N THR A 458 -11.53 -8.88 -24.58
CA THR A 458 -10.32 -9.33 -25.29
C THR A 458 -9.21 -9.49 -24.27
N ILE A 459 -9.21 -10.64 -23.57
CA ILE A 459 -8.44 -10.84 -22.36
C ILE A 459 -6.94 -11.06 -22.67
N VAL A 460 -6.10 -10.11 -22.32
CA VAL A 460 -4.63 -10.23 -22.36
C VAL A 460 -4.11 -10.32 -20.92
N SER A 461 -3.80 -11.55 -20.50
CA SER A 461 -3.52 -11.88 -19.11
C SER A 461 -2.04 -12.09 -18.78
N GLY A 462 -1.17 -12.08 -19.78
CA GLY A 462 0.28 -12.14 -19.61
C GLY A 462 1.00 -11.32 -20.67
N ILE A 463 2.02 -10.58 -20.25
CA ILE A 463 2.89 -9.75 -21.10
C ILE A 463 4.33 -9.88 -20.65
N LYS A 464 5.26 -10.00 -21.63
CA LYS A 464 6.69 -9.98 -21.38
C LYS A 464 7.48 -9.54 -22.61
N PHE A 465 8.38 -8.58 -22.43
CA PHE A 465 9.44 -8.33 -23.40
C PHE A 465 10.58 -9.32 -23.21
N ASP A 466 11.15 -9.81 -24.32
CA ASP A 466 12.41 -10.53 -24.29
C ASP A 466 13.61 -9.56 -24.40
N SER A 467 14.83 -10.10 -24.33
CA SER A 467 16.07 -9.31 -24.42
C SER A 467 16.26 -8.61 -25.77
N ASP A 468 15.58 -9.10 -26.82
CA ASP A 468 15.61 -8.50 -28.14
C ASP A 468 14.56 -7.40 -28.32
N GLY A 469 13.72 -7.14 -27.32
CA GLY A 469 12.65 -6.15 -27.33
C GLY A 469 11.41 -6.61 -28.08
N ARG A 470 11.25 -7.94 -28.35
CA ARG A 470 10.01 -8.50 -28.88
C ARG A 470 9.03 -8.68 -27.73
N LEU A 471 7.77 -8.28 -27.95
CA LEU A 471 6.73 -8.39 -26.95
C LEU A 471 5.97 -9.69 -27.12
N TRP A 472 5.89 -10.48 -26.07
CA TRP A 472 5.09 -11.70 -25.98
C TRP A 472 3.83 -11.43 -25.17
N CYS A 473 2.66 -11.95 -25.64
CA CYS A 473 1.42 -11.82 -24.92
C CYS A 473 0.56 -13.08 -24.96
N LEU A 474 -0.22 -13.27 -23.89
CA LEU A 474 -1.16 -14.37 -23.72
C LEU A 474 -2.60 -13.87 -23.86
N ASN A 475 -3.35 -14.43 -24.84
CA ASN A 475 -4.76 -14.17 -25.05
C ASN A 475 -5.60 -15.30 -24.44
N SER A 476 -6.15 -15.07 -23.27
CA SER A 476 -6.95 -16.04 -22.53
C SER A 476 -8.40 -16.10 -23.01
N VAL A 477 -9.03 -17.30 -22.84
CA VAL A 477 -10.45 -17.58 -23.22
C VAL A 477 -10.73 -17.39 -24.71
N ALA A 478 -9.72 -17.31 -25.54
CA ALA A 478 -9.85 -17.03 -26.96
C ALA A 478 -10.25 -18.30 -27.75
N PRO A 479 -11.12 -18.19 -28.81
CA PRO A 479 -11.61 -19.35 -29.56
C PRO A 479 -10.54 -20.20 -30.25
N SER A 480 -9.44 -19.58 -30.74
CA SER A 480 -8.39 -20.28 -31.50
C SER A 480 -7.03 -19.58 -31.45
N ALA A 481 -6.83 -18.70 -30.49
CA ALA A 481 -5.58 -18.00 -30.27
C ALA A 481 -5.15 -18.12 -28.78
N SER A 482 -3.85 -17.99 -28.48
CA SER A 482 -3.37 -18.16 -27.12
C SER A 482 -2.06 -17.43 -26.87
N LEU A 483 -1.08 -17.53 -27.76
CA LEU A 483 0.25 -16.93 -27.61
C LEU A 483 0.59 -16.13 -28.88
N PHE A 484 0.99 -14.89 -28.69
CA PHE A 484 1.42 -14.00 -29.76
C PHE A 484 2.77 -13.34 -29.45
N GLU A 485 3.51 -13.07 -30.50
CA GLU A 485 4.65 -12.18 -30.55
C GLU A 485 4.28 -10.89 -31.29
N TYR A 486 4.66 -9.74 -30.77
CA TYR A 486 4.52 -8.44 -31.43
C TYR A 486 5.89 -7.76 -31.50
N SER A 487 6.35 -7.45 -32.72
CA SER A 487 7.63 -6.81 -32.98
C SER A 487 7.55 -5.93 -34.21
N ASP A 488 8.08 -4.70 -34.15
CA ASP A 488 8.14 -3.76 -35.28
C ASP A 488 6.82 -3.57 -36.03
N GLY A 489 5.71 -3.55 -35.29
CA GLY A 489 4.35 -3.38 -35.84
C GLY A 489 3.74 -4.67 -36.42
N ASN A 490 4.42 -5.80 -36.37
CA ASN A 490 3.98 -7.07 -36.90
C ASN A 490 3.59 -8.05 -35.79
N TRP A 491 2.51 -8.79 -36.04
CA TRP A 491 2.01 -9.84 -35.16
C TRP A 491 2.36 -11.23 -35.74
N THR A 492 2.85 -12.12 -34.89
CA THR A 492 3.06 -13.53 -35.19
C THR A 492 2.29 -14.38 -34.20
N SER A 493 1.50 -15.35 -34.68
CA SER A 493 0.78 -16.29 -33.81
C SER A 493 1.62 -17.54 -33.57
N HIS A 494 1.80 -17.89 -32.32
CA HIS A 494 2.45 -19.12 -31.84
C HIS A 494 1.45 -20.05 -31.14
N HIS A 495 0.19 -20.04 -31.61
CA HIS A 495 -0.86 -20.87 -31.04
C HIS A 495 -0.50 -22.37 -31.07
N LYS A 496 -0.79 -23.04 -29.94
CA LYS A 496 -0.65 -24.49 -29.78
C LYS A 496 -1.96 -25.08 -29.28
N SER A 497 -2.32 -26.29 -29.79
CA SER A 497 -3.51 -27.01 -29.37
C SER A 497 -3.46 -27.37 -27.88
N GLU A 498 -2.29 -27.55 -27.31
CA GLU A 498 -2.05 -27.83 -25.89
C GLU A 498 -2.52 -26.67 -24.99
N LEU A 499 -2.58 -25.47 -25.51
CA LEU A 499 -3.08 -24.28 -24.79
C LEU A 499 -4.62 -24.13 -24.85
N MET A 500 -5.31 -25.07 -25.49
CA MET A 500 -6.79 -25.13 -25.47
C MET A 500 -7.27 -25.96 -24.31
N ASN A 501 -8.36 -25.55 -23.67
CA ASN A 501 -9.05 -26.33 -22.66
C ASN A 501 -10.08 -27.29 -23.29
N ASN A 502 -10.74 -28.13 -22.47
CA ASN A 502 -11.72 -29.10 -22.93
C ASN A 502 -13.01 -28.49 -23.48
N ASN A 503 -13.23 -27.19 -23.29
CA ASN A 503 -14.40 -26.47 -23.78
C ASN A 503 -14.18 -25.85 -25.17
N GLY A 504 -13.00 -26.03 -25.77
CA GLY A 504 -12.68 -25.58 -27.13
C GLY A 504 -12.24 -24.10 -27.23
N TYR A 505 -11.73 -23.52 -26.15
CA TYR A 505 -11.11 -22.19 -26.14
C TYR A 505 -9.79 -22.23 -25.34
N SER A 506 -8.97 -21.17 -25.45
CA SER A 506 -7.68 -21.10 -24.77
C SER A 506 -7.87 -21.04 -23.25
N ILE A 507 -6.90 -21.57 -22.50
CA ILE A 507 -6.90 -21.61 -21.04
C ILE A 507 -7.24 -20.23 -20.45
N SER A 508 -8.08 -20.20 -19.40
CA SER A 508 -8.72 -18.98 -18.91
C SER A 508 -7.76 -18.01 -18.23
N ASN A 509 -6.87 -18.51 -17.40
CA ASN A 509 -5.99 -17.69 -16.56
C ASN A 509 -4.52 -18.03 -16.82
N MET A 510 -4.07 -17.79 -18.06
CA MET A 510 -2.66 -17.89 -18.39
C MET A 510 -1.94 -16.63 -17.91
N THR A 511 -1.06 -16.75 -16.94
CA THR A 511 -0.42 -15.60 -16.27
C THR A 511 1.07 -15.83 -16.02
N ASN A 512 1.75 -14.81 -15.52
CA ASN A 512 3.11 -14.89 -14.98
C ASN A 512 4.16 -15.33 -16.02
N ILE A 513 4.23 -14.66 -17.17
CA ILE A 513 5.29 -14.96 -18.13
C ILE A 513 6.65 -14.58 -17.54
N MET A 514 7.56 -15.55 -17.50
CA MET A 514 8.96 -15.40 -17.16
C MET A 514 9.82 -16.02 -18.26
N ILE A 515 10.89 -15.34 -18.68
CA ILE A 515 11.90 -15.88 -19.59
C ILE A 515 13.14 -16.17 -18.76
N ASP A 516 13.59 -17.42 -18.77
CA ASP A 516 14.72 -17.87 -17.97
C ASP A 516 16.07 -17.59 -18.65
N SER A 517 17.16 -17.87 -17.95
CA SER A 517 18.53 -17.66 -18.43
C SER A 517 18.90 -18.51 -19.67
N ARG A 518 18.05 -19.48 -20.09
CA ARG A 518 18.18 -20.34 -21.27
C ARG A 518 17.28 -19.90 -22.42
N ASP A 519 16.63 -18.73 -22.33
CA ASP A 519 15.61 -18.24 -23.27
C ASP A 519 14.37 -19.14 -23.37
N LEU A 520 14.06 -19.92 -22.32
CA LEU A 520 12.81 -20.65 -22.22
C LEU A 520 11.75 -19.73 -21.58
N MET A 521 10.56 -19.72 -22.18
CA MET A 521 9.44 -18.94 -21.69
C MET A 521 8.55 -19.84 -20.83
N TRP A 522 8.39 -19.47 -19.56
CA TRP A 522 7.57 -20.14 -18.58
C TRP A 522 6.35 -19.29 -18.25
N PHE A 523 5.19 -19.92 -18.13
CA PHE A 523 3.96 -19.27 -17.64
C PHE A 523 3.03 -20.27 -16.96
N CYS A 524 2.07 -19.80 -16.23
CA CYS A 524 1.22 -20.57 -15.35
C CYS A 524 -0.23 -20.57 -15.79
N SER A 525 -0.99 -21.57 -15.37
CA SER A 525 -2.46 -21.60 -15.45
C SER A 525 -3.03 -22.06 -14.11
N ASP A 526 -3.93 -21.25 -13.55
CA ASP A 526 -4.79 -21.59 -12.43
C ASP A 526 -6.22 -21.93 -12.85
N ASP A 527 -6.45 -22.16 -14.15
CA ASP A 527 -7.75 -22.61 -14.68
C ASP A 527 -8.11 -23.99 -14.11
N TRP A 528 -9.20 -24.06 -13.35
CA TRP A 528 -9.69 -25.27 -12.71
C TRP A 528 -9.95 -26.45 -13.68
N THR A 529 -10.13 -26.18 -14.98
CA THR A 529 -10.28 -27.22 -16.03
C THR A 529 -8.94 -27.68 -16.57
N LYS A 530 -7.87 -26.92 -16.41
CA LYS A 530 -6.54 -27.24 -16.95
C LYS A 530 -5.43 -26.53 -16.16
N VAL A 531 -5.28 -26.91 -14.90
CA VAL A 531 -4.14 -26.47 -14.08
C VAL A 531 -2.82 -26.95 -14.69
N ALA A 532 -1.90 -26.04 -14.99
CA ALA A 532 -0.64 -26.40 -15.64
C ALA A 532 0.49 -25.39 -15.40
N LEU A 533 1.73 -25.91 -15.42
CA LEU A 533 2.93 -25.15 -15.75
C LEU A 533 3.22 -25.34 -17.24
N ILE A 534 3.51 -24.28 -17.96
CA ILE A 534 3.78 -24.30 -19.39
C ILE A 534 5.19 -23.76 -19.65
N CYS A 535 5.95 -24.49 -20.50
CA CYS A 535 7.24 -24.07 -21.02
C CYS A 535 7.16 -24.00 -22.54
N TYR A 536 7.44 -22.83 -23.08
CA TYR A 536 7.53 -22.61 -24.51
C TYR A 536 8.96 -22.23 -24.89
N GLN A 537 9.49 -22.83 -25.95
CA GLN A 537 10.81 -22.56 -26.49
C GLN A 537 10.71 -21.79 -27.81
N PRO A 538 10.91 -20.45 -27.81
CA PRO A 538 10.77 -19.63 -29.01
C PRO A 538 11.63 -20.06 -30.19
N SER A 539 12.88 -20.51 -29.95
CA SER A 539 13.85 -20.88 -30.97
C SER A 539 13.44 -22.11 -31.82
N THR A 540 12.61 -22.99 -31.28
CA THR A 540 12.15 -24.23 -31.91
C THR A 540 10.65 -24.27 -32.12
N ASP A 541 9.93 -23.27 -31.66
CA ASP A 541 8.45 -23.21 -31.63
C ASP A 541 7.83 -24.43 -30.93
N ALA A 542 8.55 -25.01 -29.94
CA ALA A 542 8.14 -26.17 -29.17
C ALA A 542 7.46 -25.76 -27.85
N LEU A 543 6.39 -26.49 -27.47
CA LEU A 543 5.69 -26.26 -26.21
C LEU A 543 5.64 -27.56 -25.40
N LYS A 544 5.89 -27.44 -24.09
CA LYS A 544 5.72 -28.50 -23.11
C LYS A 544 4.76 -28.05 -22.01
N LEU A 545 3.74 -28.88 -21.74
CA LEU A 545 2.72 -28.60 -20.73
C LEU A 545 2.81 -29.68 -19.64
N TYR A 546 3.00 -29.22 -18.39
CA TYR A 546 3.04 -30.06 -17.20
C TYR A 546 1.71 -29.86 -16.44
N SER A 547 0.86 -30.91 -16.46
CA SER A 547 -0.44 -30.97 -15.75
C SER A 547 -0.48 -32.03 -14.66
N ARG A 548 0.59 -32.79 -14.50
CA ARG A 548 0.78 -33.77 -13.44
C ARG A 548 2.05 -33.45 -12.69
N PHE A 549 1.93 -33.30 -11.40
CA PHE A 549 3.06 -32.95 -10.54
C PHE A 549 3.41 -34.20 -9.70
N ILE A 550 4.47 -34.89 -10.09
CA ILE A 550 4.98 -36.08 -9.40
C ILE A 550 6.31 -35.67 -8.76
N ASN A 551 6.42 -35.80 -7.44
CA ASN A 551 7.62 -35.45 -6.74
C ASN A 551 8.69 -36.54 -6.82
N GLN A 552 9.89 -36.27 -6.30
CA GLN A 552 11.06 -37.17 -6.28
C GLN A 552 10.79 -38.52 -5.54
N ASP A 553 9.76 -38.60 -4.70
CA ASP A 553 9.37 -39.81 -3.98
C ASP A 553 8.28 -40.62 -4.73
N GLY A 554 7.91 -40.16 -5.93
CA GLY A 554 6.86 -40.79 -6.74
C GLY A 554 5.44 -40.46 -6.29
N THR A 555 5.27 -39.47 -5.39
CA THR A 555 3.96 -39.00 -4.93
C THR A 555 3.37 -38.02 -5.95
N SER A 556 2.14 -38.31 -6.39
CA SER A 556 1.37 -37.36 -7.22
C SER A 556 0.74 -36.29 -6.35
N LEU A 557 1.06 -35.04 -6.64
CA LEU A 557 0.54 -33.87 -5.94
C LEU A 557 -0.70 -33.34 -6.66
N ILE A 558 -1.72 -33.00 -5.89
CA ILE A 558 -2.92 -32.34 -6.41
C ILE A 558 -2.68 -30.84 -6.27
N ALA A 559 -2.19 -30.19 -7.33
CA ALA A 559 -2.10 -28.75 -7.41
C ALA A 559 -3.41 -28.20 -7.98
N GLU A 560 -4.24 -27.60 -7.14
CA GLU A 560 -5.53 -27.01 -7.57
C GLU A 560 -5.31 -25.72 -8.38
N LYS A 561 -4.14 -25.09 -8.26
CA LYS A 561 -3.68 -23.95 -9.07
C LYS A 561 -2.15 -23.93 -9.17
N VAL A 562 -1.65 -23.35 -10.24
CA VAL A 562 -0.25 -22.92 -10.41
C VAL A 562 -0.24 -21.40 -10.57
N SER A 563 0.23 -20.67 -9.56
CA SER A 563 0.05 -19.23 -9.46
C SER A 563 1.21 -18.44 -10.02
N CYS A 564 2.44 -18.92 -9.82
CA CYS A 564 3.65 -18.16 -10.16
C CYS A 564 4.82 -19.08 -10.49
N VAL A 565 5.78 -18.55 -11.21
CA VAL A 565 7.03 -19.23 -11.60
C VAL A 565 8.19 -18.24 -11.51
N GLN A 566 9.35 -18.69 -10.99
CA GLN A 566 10.55 -17.88 -10.85
C GLN A 566 11.81 -18.74 -10.97
N GLU A 567 12.81 -18.24 -11.71
CA GLU A 567 14.14 -18.83 -11.79
C GLU A 567 15.01 -18.39 -10.59
N ASP A 568 15.76 -19.33 -9.98
CA ASP A 568 16.74 -19.00 -8.95
C ASP A 568 18.15 -18.78 -9.53
N LEU A 569 19.13 -18.39 -8.67
CA LEU A 569 20.49 -18.10 -9.09
C LEU A 569 21.27 -19.34 -9.61
N GLU A 570 20.75 -20.55 -9.41
CA GLU A 570 21.31 -21.81 -9.86
C GLU A 570 20.64 -22.31 -11.16
N GLY A 571 19.66 -21.56 -11.68
CA GLY A 571 18.89 -21.91 -12.88
C GLY A 571 17.78 -22.92 -12.64
N ASN A 572 17.41 -23.21 -11.38
CA ASN A 572 16.23 -24.01 -11.08
C ASN A 572 14.96 -23.17 -11.22
N ILE A 573 13.89 -23.78 -11.63
CA ILE A 573 12.57 -23.15 -11.77
C ILE A 573 11.72 -23.48 -10.55
N TRP A 574 11.38 -22.48 -9.76
CA TRP A 574 10.47 -22.55 -8.64
C TRP A 574 9.04 -22.30 -9.11
N ILE A 575 8.12 -23.08 -8.59
CA ILE A 575 6.68 -23.07 -8.97
C ILE A 575 5.85 -22.92 -7.72
N GLY A 576 5.02 -21.87 -7.65
CA GLY A 576 4.04 -21.69 -6.60
C GLY A 576 2.75 -22.43 -6.92
N THR A 577 2.32 -23.31 -6.02
CA THR A 577 1.07 -24.07 -6.13
C THR A 577 0.20 -23.92 -4.89
N ALA A 578 -1.06 -24.36 -4.96
CA ALA A 578 -1.94 -24.43 -3.79
C ALA A 578 -1.47 -25.47 -2.73
N ALA A 579 -0.60 -26.40 -3.10
CA ALA A 579 -0.07 -27.43 -2.22
C ALA A 579 1.34 -27.16 -1.68
N GLY A 580 1.87 -25.95 -1.88
CA GLY A 580 3.22 -25.56 -1.52
C GLY A 580 4.11 -25.33 -2.74
N PRO A 581 5.38 -24.93 -2.53
CA PRO A 581 6.32 -24.69 -3.60
C PRO A 581 6.89 -26.01 -4.16
N LEU A 582 7.04 -26.05 -5.48
CA LEU A 582 7.73 -27.10 -6.20
C LEU A 582 8.95 -26.51 -6.90
N MET A 583 9.92 -27.36 -7.23
CA MET A 583 11.10 -26.96 -7.98
C MET A 583 11.36 -27.95 -9.11
N LEU A 584 11.65 -27.42 -10.30
CA LEU A 584 12.22 -28.19 -11.41
C LEU A 584 13.69 -27.83 -11.52
N THR A 585 14.60 -28.77 -11.30
CA THR A 585 16.03 -28.48 -11.28
C THR A 585 16.57 -28.15 -12.68
N ALA A 586 17.61 -27.35 -12.77
CA ALA A 586 18.30 -27.06 -14.02
C ALA A 586 18.74 -28.35 -14.75
N ALA A 587 19.15 -29.39 -14.00
CA ALA A 587 19.51 -30.69 -14.54
C ALA A 587 18.30 -31.44 -15.10
N ASP A 588 17.14 -31.41 -14.44
CA ASP A 588 15.92 -32.05 -14.94
C ASP A 588 15.41 -31.37 -16.20
N ILE A 589 15.49 -30.04 -16.27
CA ILE A 589 15.15 -29.28 -17.48
C ILE A 589 16.05 -29.68 -18.65
N ALA A 590 17.36 -29.71 -18.42
CA ALA A 590 18.35 -30.08 -19.46
C ALA A 590 18.18 -31.52 -19.95
N ASN A 591 17.79 -32.45 -19.09
CA ASN A 591 17.58 -33.87 -19.42
C ASN A 591 16.14 -34.17 -19.90
N GLY A 592 15.25 -33.19 -19.90
CA GLY A 592 13.84 -33.37 -20.28
C GLY A 592 13.01 -34.17 -19.27
N ASN A 593 13.46 -34.29 -18.01
CA ASN A 593 12.75 -34.97 -16.93
C ASN A 593 11.47 -34.21 -16.53
N GLU A 594 10.50 -34.94 -15.98
CA GLU A 594 9.20 -34.36 -15.51
C GLU A 594 8.98 -34.59 -14.01
N THR A 595 10.04 -34.93 -13.27
CA THR A 595 10.00 -35.12 -11.84
C THR A 595 10.26 -33.79 -11.16
N PHE A 596 9.33 -33.37 -10.28
CA PHE A 596 9.47 -32.15 -9.49
C PHE A 596 10.15 -32.47 -8.17
N THR A 597 10.95 -31.53 -7.69
CA THR A 597 11.52 -31.59 -6.35
C THR A 597 10.61 -30.84 -5.39
N GLN A 598 10.10 -31.55 -4.38
CA GLN A 598 9.50 -30.97 -3.19
C GLN A 598 10.59 -30.97 -2.11
N VAL A 599 11.10 -29.81 -1.76
CA VAL A 599 12.26 -29.67 -0.85
C VAL A 599 11.93 -30.27 0.51
N LYS A 600 12.82 -31.11 1.05
CA LYS A 600 12.67 -31.71 2.39
C LYS A 600 13.49 -30.92 3.39
N VAL A 601 12.86 -30.42 4.45
CA VAL A 601 13.49 -29.66 5.54
C VAL A 601 13.52 -30.51 6.82
N PRO A 602 14.65 -30.57 7.54
CA PRO A 602 14.74 -31.32 8.80
C PRO A 602 13.80 -30.74 9.87
N ARG A 603 13.14 -31.59 10.62
CA ARG A 603 12.26 -31.15 11.75
C ARG A 603 12.99 -30.48 12.89
N ASN A 604 14.28 -30.77 13.06
CA ASN A 604 15.11 -30.28 14.19
C ASN A 604 14.51 -30.58 15.60
N ASP A 605 13.69 -31.63 15.71
CA ASP A 605 13.03 -32.09 16.93
C ASP A 605 13.78 -33.24 17.62
N GLY A 606 14.99 -33.54 17.16
CA GLY A 606 15.81 -34.66 17.62
C GLY A 606 15.51 -35.98 16.91
N THR A 607 14.59 -36.01 15.97
CA THR A 607 14.33 -37.14 15.06
C THR A 607 15.09 -36.94 13.73
N ASN A 608 15.20 -38.01 12.94
CA ASN A 608 15.74 -37.95 11.56
C ASN A 608 14.64 -37.74 10.53
N TYR A 609 13.47 -37.22 10.93
CA TYR A 609 12.37 -36.93 10.00
C TYR A 609 12.53 -35.57 9.35
N ALA A 610 12.02 -35.45 8.17
CA ALA A 610 11.92 -34.21 7.41
C ALA A 610 10.46 -33.99 6.95
N ASP A 611 10.05 -32.74 6.93
CA ASP A 611 8.79 -32.30 6.31
C ASP A 611 9.08 -31.67 4.95
N TYR A 612 8.09 -31.55 4.12
CA TYR A 612 8.21 -30.78 2.88
C TYR A 612 8.13 -29.30 3.20
N LEU A 613 8.95 -28.51 2.50
CA LEU A 613 8.99 -27.05 2.65
C LEU A 613 7.62 -26.45 2.35
N LEU A 614 7.03 -25.74 3.32
CA LEU A 614 5.72 -25.07 3.21
C LEU A 614 4.61 -25.99 2.68
N ASP A 615 4.58 -27.24 3.11
CA ASP A 615 3.59 -28.23 2.69
C ASP A 615 2.15 -27.79 3.01
N GLY A 616 1.27 -27.78 2.01
CA GLY A 616 -0.11 -27.36 2.14
C GLY A 616 -0.32 -25.84 2.25
N ILE A 617 0.73 -25.02 2.15
CA ILE A 617 0.64 -23.55 2.11
C ILE A 617 0.45 -23.11 0.66
N SER A 618 -0.64 -22.39 0.38
CA SER A 618 -0.90 -21.87 -0.96
C SER A 618 0.00 -20.69 -1.30
N ILE A 619 0.88 -20.86 -2.29
CA ILE A 619 1.84 -19.86 -2.73
C ILE A 619 1.21 -18.98 -3.82
N SER A 620 1.15 -17.68 -3.59
CA SER A 620 0.64 -16.68 -4.55
C SER A 620 1.73 -16.00 -5.37
N SER A 621 2.91 -15.79 -4.78
CA SER A 621 4.02 -15.09 -5.42
C SER A 621 5.37 -15.58 -4.93
N ILE A 622 6.40 -15.55 -5.81
CA ILE A 622 7.78 -15.92 -5.49
C ILE A 622 8.71 -14.80 -5.98
N ALA A 623 9.66 -14.40 -5.14
CA ALA A 623 10.76 -13.53 -5.55
C ALA A 623 12.09 -14.08 -5.01
N ILE A 624 13.16 -13.95 -5.80
CA ILE A 624 14.51 -14.38 -5.42
C ILE A 624 15.37 -13.14 -5.19
N ASP A 625 15.98 -13.03 -4.01
CA ASP A 625 16.86 -11.91 -3.72
C ASP A 625 18.31 -12.14 -4.18
N GLY A 626 19.14 -11.09 -4.08
CA GLY A 626 20.53 -11.15 -4.52
C GLY A 626 21.41 -12.15 -3.76
N GLY A 627 20.96 -12.62 -2.58
CA GLY A 627 21.60 -13.69 -1.81
C GLY A 627 21.11 -15.10 -2.19
N GLY A 628 20.19 -15.22 -3.16
CA GLY A 628 19.59 -16.49 -3.57
C GLY A 628 18.54 -17.02 -2.62
N ARG A 629 18.09 -16.20 -1.64
CA ARG A 629 17.01 -16.56 -0.72
C ARG A 629 15.66 -16.40 -1.42
N LYS A 630 14.68 -17.18 -0.98
CA LYS A 630 13.35 -17.25 -1.58
C LYS A 630 12.35 -16.54 -0.68
N TRP A 631 11.67 -15.54 -1.24
CA TRP A 631 10.53 -14.86 -0.65
C TRP A 631 9.26 -15.47 -1.21
N PHE A 632 8.48 -16.13 -0.36
CA PHE A 632 7.19 -16.73 -0.72
C PHE A 632 6.06 -15.90 -0.14
N GLY A 633 5.28 -15.25 -1.01
CA GLY A 633 3.98 -14.69 -0.66
C GLY A 633 2.91 -15.77 -0.71
N THR A 634 1.93 -15.71 0.19
CA THR A 634 0.89 -16.75 0.34
C THR A 634 -0.51 -16.15 0.25
N ASP A 635 -1.51 -17.01 0.03
CA ASP A 635 -2.90 -16.56 -0.06
C ASP A 635 -3.51 -16.15 1.30
N ASP A 636 -2.96 -16.62 2.44
CA ASP A 636 -3.57 -16.43 3.78
C ASP A 636 -2.59 -16.54 4.95
N SER A 637 -1.33 -16.82 4.69
CA SER A 637 -0.33 -17.12 5.73
C SER A 637 0.84 -16.12 5.76
N GLY A 638 0.71 -14.96 5.13
CA GLY A 638 1.72 -13.91 5.08
C GLY A 638 2.89 -14.23 4.17
N VAL A 639 4.11 -13.90 4.61
CA VAL A 639 5.34 -13.99 3.82
C VAL A 639 6.39 -14.84 4.53
N PHE A 640 6.96 -15.80 3.81
CA PHE A 640 8.08 -16.61 4.29
C PHE A 640 9.37 -16.24 3.55
N LEU A 641 10.46 -16.08 4.30
CA LEU A 641 11.81 -15.96 3.77
C LEU A 641 12.58 -17.25 4.07
N ILE A 642 13.02 -17.93 3.01
CA ILE A 642 13.76 -19.19 3.08
C ILE A 642 15.22 -18.97 2.65
N SER A 643 16.16 -19.62 3.34
CA SER A 643 17.59 -19.56 3.07
C SER A 643 17.95 -19.98 1.64
N ALA A 644 19.13 -19.55 1.18
CA ALA A 644 19.62 -19.87 -0.16
C ALA A 644 19.72 -21.39 -0.41
N ASP A 645 20.11 -22.16 0.61
CA ASP A 645 20.19 -23.63 0.57
C ASP A 645 18.85 -24.35 0.76
N ASN A 646 17.76 -23.60 0.92
CA ASN A 646 16.37 -24.08 1.07
C ASN A 646 16.10 -24.84 2.40
N MET A 647 17.05 -24.90 3.35
CA MET A 647 16.93 -25.74 4.54
C MET A 647 16.41 -25.02 5.77
N THR A 648 16.37 -23.66 5.76
CA THR A 648 16.03 -22.86 6.94
C THR A 648 15.00 -21.80 6.60
N GLN A 649 13.92 -21.76 7.36
CA GLN A 649 13.02 -20.61 7.40
C GLN A 649 13.72 -19.49 8.22
N LEU A 650 14.11 -18.42 7.54
CA LEU A 650 14.79 -17.27 8.15
C LEU A 650 13.81 -16.32 8.80
N GLN A 651 12.67 -16.05 8.15
CA GLN A 651 11.61 -15.17 8.61
C GLN A 651 10.24 -15.72 8.25
N HIS A 652 9.25 -15.38 9.08
CA HIS A 652 7.84 -15.53 8.77
C HIS A 652 7.12 -14.26 9.24
N PHE A 653 6.72 -13.44 8.28
CA PHE A 653 6.01 -12.19 8.54
C PHE A 653 4.51 -12.39 8.36
N THR A 654 3.77 -11.98 9.38
CA THR A 654 2.32 -11.90 9.37
C THR A 654 1.87 -10.49 9.72
N ALA A 655 0.61 -10.19 9.46
CA ALA A 655 0.02 -8.93 9.86
C ALA A 655 0.05 -8.73 11.39
N GLU A 656 0.06 -9.80 12.17
CA GLU A 656 0.13 -9.73 13.63
C GLU A 656 1.54 -9.43 14.16
N ASN A 657 2.58 -10.01 13.55
CA ASN A 657 3.95 -9.96 14.09
C ASN A 657 4.88 -8.95 13.41
N SER A 658 4.39 -8.21 12.42
CA SER A 658 5.24 -7.32 11.59
C SER A 658 4.47 -6.09 11.07
N GLY A 659 5.16 -5.27 10.25
CA GLY A 659 4.55 -4.17 9.50
C GLY A 659 3.76 -4.60 8.24
N LEU A 660 3.60 -5.91 8.01
CA LEU A 660 2.81 -6.43 6.91
C LEU A 660 1.33 -6.02 7.09
N LEU A 661 0.70 -5.51 6.02
CA LEU A 661 -0.68 -4.99 6.11
C LEU A 661 -1.73 -6.11 6.17
N SER A 662 -1.47 -7.23 5.53
CA SER A 662 -2.36 -8.40 5.46
C SER A 662 -1.57 -9.68 5.27
N ASP A 663 -2.15 -10.82 5.67
CA ASP A 663 -1.61 -12.15 5.40
C ASP A 663 -1.93 -12.66 3.98
N VAL A 664 -2.81 -11.94 3.26
CA VAL A 664 -3.14 -12.19 1.84
C VAL A 664 -2.16 -11.44 0.96
N ILE A 665 -1.21 -12.14 0.36
CA ILE A 665 -0.19 -11.55 -0.52
C ILE A 665 -0.60 -11.77 -1.97
N GLU A 666 -0.72 -10.68 -2.72
CA GLU A 666 -1.06 -10.73 -4.15
C GLU A 666 0.19 -10.74 -5.03
N SER A 667 1.25 -10.02 -4.63
CA SER A 667 2.50 -9.95 -5.40
C SER A 667 3.69 -9.55 -4.51
N VAL A 668 4.90 -9.93 -4.92
CA VAL A 668 6.17 -9.57 -4.28
C VAL A 668 7.14 -9.05 -5.34
N ALA A 669 7.78 -7.91 -5.09
CA ALA A 669 8.82 -7.34 -5.95
C ALA A 669 10.01 -6.87 -5.11
N ILE A 670 11.23 -6.94 -5.66
CA ILE A 670 12.47 -6.59 -4.95
C ILE A 670 13.21 -5.49 -5.71
N ASP A 671 13.55 -4.40 -5.01
CA ASP A 671 14.60 -3.49 -5.45
C ASP A 671 15.97 -4.16 -5.26
N GLY A 672 16.48 -4.76 -6.31
CA GLY A 672 17.78 -5.43 -6.24
C GLY A 672 18.94 -4.52 -5.81
N THR A 673 18.85 -3.21 -6.02
CA THR A 673 19.91 -2.26 -5.68
C THR A 673 19.99 -2.03 -4.16
N THR A 674 18.84 -1.84 -3.52
CA THR A 674 18.77 -1.52 -2.08
C THR A 674 18.50 -2.74 -1.21
N GLY A 675 17.92 -3.80 -1.77
CA GLY A 675 17.41 -4.96 -1.03
C GLY A 675 16.02 -4.72 -0.42
N GLU A 676 15.33 -3.63 -0.76
CA GLU A 676 13.98 -3.37 -0.32
C GLU A 676 12.98 -4.30 -1.00
N VAL A 677 12.17 -5.01 -0.22
CA VAL A 677 11.17 -5.96 -0.70
C VAL A 677 9.80 -5.36 -0.53
N PHE A 678 9.04 -5.28 -1.63
CA PHE A 678 7.69 -4.74 -1.68
C PHE A 678 6.67 -5.87 -1.69
N PHE A 679 5.63 -5.73 -0.86
CA PHE A 679 4.52 -6.68 -0.74
C PHE A 679 3.22 -5.99 -1.12
N GLY A 680 2.64 -6.39 -2.25
CA GLY A 680 1.28 -6.05 -2.64
C GLY A 680 0.32 -6.99 -1.92
N THR A 681 -0.57 -6.42 -1.12
CA THR A 681 -1.56 -7.17 -0.35
C THR A 681 -2.98 -6.76 -0.76
N ASP A 682 -4.00 -7.48 -0.33
CA ASP A 682 -5.41 -7.09 -0.51
C ASP A 682 -5.78 -5.81 0.30
N LYS A 683 -4.88 -5.35 1.19
CA LYS A 683 -5.03 -4.14 2.01
C LYS A 683 -4.09 -3.00 1.59
N GLY A 684 -3.37 -3.14 0.47
CA GLY A 684 -2.46 -2.13 -0.06
C GLY A 684 -1.00 -2.56 -0.11
N LEU A 685 -0.10 -1.60 -0.27
CA LEU A 685 1.34 -1.81 -0.43
C LEU A 685 2.10 -1.50 0.84
N CYS A 686 3.00 -2.41 1.20
CA CYS A 686 4.06 -2.14 2.18
C CYS A 686 5.41 -2.65 1.69
N SER A 687 6.49 -2.20 2.31
CA SER A 687 7.84 -2.69 2.03
C SER A 687 8.62 -3.00 3.30
N TYR A 688 9.62 -3.86 3.15
CA TYR A 688 10.58 -4.24 4.19
C TYR A 688 12.00 -4.09 3.68
N MET A 689 12.86 -3.40 4.41
CA MET A 689 14.28 -3.27 4.09
C MET A 689 15.01 -4.54 4.50
N SER A 690 15.33 -5.39 3.53
CA SER A 690 16.06 -6.63 3.72
C SER A 690 17.57 -6.40 3.85
N ASP A 691 18.30 -7.43 4.27
CA ASP A 691 19.76 -7.46 4.42
C ASP A 691 20.49 -8.11 3.23
N ALA A 692 19.83 -8.24 2.08
CA ALA A 692 20.42 -8.76 0.84
C ALA A 692 20.08 -7.87 -0.35
N SER A 693 21.09 -7.45 -1.10
CA SER A 693 20.95 -6.75 -2.38
C SER A 693 21.54 -7.57 -3.53
N GLN A 694 21.30 -7.12 -4.76
CA GLN A 694 21.92 -7.69 -5.94
C GLN A 694 23.45 -7.60 -5.85
N THR A 695 24.15 -8.64 -6.30
CA THR A 695 25.59 -8.72 -6.26
C THR A 695 26.24 -7.80 -7.29
N SER A 696 27.38 -7.22 -6.91
CA SER A 696 28.24 -6.51 -7.86
C SER A 696 29.12 -7.50 -8.63
N GLU A 697 29.43 -7.21 -9.89
CA GLU A 697 30.36 -8.02 -10.66
C GLU A 697 31.80 -7.95 -10.10
N LYS A 698 32.17 -6.80 -9.53
CA LYS A 698 33.49 -6.54 -8.95
C LYS A 698 33.36 -5.63 -7.72
N MET A 699 34.33 -5.73 -6.83
CA MET A 699 34.50 -4.83 -5.69
C MET A 699 35.62 -3.84 -5.93
N ASP A 700 35.30 -2.55 -6.06
CA ASP A 700 36.28 -1.47 -6.21
C ASP A 700 35.92 -0.28 -5.29
N LYS A 701 36.70 0.80 -5.36
CA LYS A 701 36.54 1.97 -4.48
C LYS A 701 35.28 2.79 -4.78
N ASP A 702 34.71 2.64 -5.97
CA ASP A 702 33.61 3.45 -6.45
C ASP A 702 32.26 2.79 -6.11
N ASN A 703 32.22 1.46 -5.94
CA ASN A 703 31.01 0.72 -5.68
C ASN A 703 30.89 0.15 -4.25
N VAL A 704 31.99 -0.01 -3.50
CA VAL A 704 31.93 -0.51 -2.11
C VAL A 704 31.92 0.64 -1.12
N TYR A 705 30.81 0.78 -0.41
CA TYR A 705 30.61 1.83 0.58
C TYR A 705 29.82 1.31 1.81
N ALA A 706 29.87 2.07 2.92
CA ALA A 706 29.12 1.75 4.13
C ALA A 706 28.20 2.89 4.53
N TYR A 707 27.02 2.55 5.03
CA TYR A 707 26.04 3.50 5.58
C TYR A 707 25.33 2.95 6.82
N PRO A 708 24.85 3.85 7.74
CA PRO A 708 25.13 5.27 7.78
C PRO A 708 26.62 5.53 8.03
N ASN A 709 27.18 6.59 7.46
CA ASN A 709 28.57 6.96 7.66
C ASN A 709 28.74 8.49 7.65
N PRO A 710 28.97 9.18 8.81
CA PRO A 710 29.27 8.58 10.12
C PRO A 710 28.06 7.93 10.81
N VAL A 711 28.33 6.89 11.61
CA VAL A 711 27.37 6.30 12.54
C VAL A 711 27.26 7.22 13.75
N ARG A 712 26.08 7.77 14.02
CA ARG A 712 25.84 8.71 15.12
C ARG A 712 25.51 7.99 16.44
N PRO A 713 25.60 8.67 17.62
CA PRO A 713 25.35 8.05 18.93
C PRO A 713 23.94 7.47 19.10
N ASP A 714 22.96 8.10 18.47
CA ASP A 714 21.54 7.76 18.52
C ASP A 714 21.15 6.63 17.54
N TYR A 715 22.06 6.24 16.66
CA TYR A 715 21.82 5.17 15.69
C TYR A 715 22.04 3.79 16.32
N THR A 716 20.96 3.00 16.41
CA THR A 716 20.95 1.64 16.99
C THR A 716 20.75 0.54 15.94
N GLY A 717 20.53 0.91 14.67
CA GLY A 717 20.33 -0.04 13.58
C GLY A 717 21.62 -0.70 13.09
N LEU A 718 21.49 -1.59 12.12
CA LEU A 718 22.62 -2.28 11.48
C LEU A 718 23.36 -1.32 10.52
N ILE A 719 24.68 -1.35 10.58
CA ILE A 719 25.57 -0.65 9.65
C ILE A 719 25.73 -1.56 8.44
N THR A 720 25.39 -1.07 7.27
CA THR A 720 25.41 -1.86 6.03
C THR A 720 26.62 -1.50 5.19
N VAL A 721 27.32 -2.52 4.69
CA VAL A 721 28.35 -2.43 3.64
C VAL A 721 27.72 -2.96 2.35
N ASN A 722 27.66 -2.16 1.31
CA ASN A 722 27.04 -2.49 0.01
C ASN A 722 28.07 -2.52 -1.12
N GLY A 723 27.67 -3.07 -2.29
CA GLY A 723 28.49 -3.16 -3.48
C GLY A 723 29.43 -4.37 -3.50
N LEU A 724 29.06 -5.43 -2.76
CA LEU A 724 29.86 -6.65 -2.63
C LEU A 724 29.55 -7.67 -3.73
N THR A 725 30.46 -8.58 -3.99
CA THR A 725 30.24 -9.79 -4.81
C THR A 725 29.56 -10.87 -3.97
N LEU A 726 28.99 -11.88 -4.61
CA LEU A 726 28.35 -13.00 -3.93
C LEU A 726 29.35 -13.70 -2.97
N ASN A 727 28.91 -13.96 -1.73
CA ASN A 727 29.69 -14.63 -0.69
C ASN A 727 31.07 -14.00 -0.45
N ALA A 728 31.21 -12.67 -0.63
CA ALA A 728 32.46 -11.97 -0.34
C ALA A 728 32.82 -12.07 1.15
N ASP A 729 34.08 -12.33 1.45
CA ASP A 729 34.61 -12.28 2.82
C ASP A 729 34.79 -10.81 3.23
N VAL A 730 34.23 -10.45 4.40
CA VAL A 730 34.26 -9.10 4.96
C VAL A 730 34.93 -9.14 6.34
N LYS A 731 35.91 -8.24 6.57
CA LYS A 731 36.53 -8.03 7.87
C LYS A 731 36.49 -6.57 8.25
N ILE A 732 36.01 -6.28 9.45
CA ILE A 732 36.03 -4.95 10.04
C ILE A 732 37.16 -4.92 11.06
N VAL A 733 38.11 -4.00 10.86
CA VAL A 733 39.30 -3.86 11.69
C VAL A 733 39.50 -2.42 12.16
N THR A 734 40.14 -2.22 13.28
CA THR A 734 40.63 -0.92 13.74
C THR A 734 41.73 -0.40 12.80
N VAL A 735 42.08 0.89 12.89
CA VAL A 735 43.21 1.49 12.12
C VAL A 735 44.55 0.78 12.38
N ASN A 736 44.69 0.10 13.53
CA ASN A 736 45.88 -0.67 13.90
C ASN A 736 45.83 -2.14 13.44
N GLY A 737 44.77 -2.54 12.72
CA GLY A 737 44.61 -3.90 12.18
C GLY A 737 44.00 -4.90 13.14
N THR A 738 43.51 -4.49 14.34
CA THR A 738 42.80 -5.39 15.25
C THR A 738 41.43 -5.75 14.68
N LEU A 739 41.15 -7.06 14.57
CA LEU A 739 39.87 -7.58 14.07
C LEU A 739 38.74 -7.28 15.05
N VAL A 740 37.68 -6.69 14.59
CA VAL A 740 36.48 -6.30 15.34
C VAL A 740 35.32 -7.23 15.04
N ALA A 741 35.00 -7.36 13.74
CA ALA A 741 33.95 -8.23 13.24
C ALA A 741 34.36 -8.85 11.90
N GLU A 742 33.80 -10.00 11.58
CA GLU A 742 34.00 -10.67 10.28
C GLU A 742 32.76 -11.48 9.89
N GLY A 743 32.58 -11.68 8.60
CA GLY A 743 31.50 -12.49 8.05
C GLY A 743 31.55 -12.53 6.52
N ARG A 744 30.47 -13.02 5.93
CA ARG A 744 30.29 -13.07 4.48
C ARG A 744 29.13 -12.19 4.05
N SER A 745 29.21 -11.69 2.82
CA SER A 745 28.14 -10.93 2.22
C SER A 745 26.90 -11.81 1.97
N ASN A 746 25.73 -11.21 2.17
CA ASN A 746 24.44 -11.76 1.77
C ASN A 746 24.04 -11.05 0.48
N GLY A 747 24.17 -11.74 -0.66
CA GLY A 747 24.15 -11.04 -1.93
C GLY A 747 25.24 -9.97 -2.01
N GLY A 748 24.86 -8.76 -2.39
CA GLY A 748 25.74 -7.59 -2.53
C GLY A 748 26.00 -6.82 -1.26
N MET A 749 25.51 -7.24 -0.06
CA MET A 749 25.68 -6.49 1.17
C MET A 749 26.12 -7.33 2.36
N PHE A 750 26.70 -6.65 3.35
CA PHE A 750 27.06 -7.21 4.66
C PHE A 750 26.60 -6.24 5.75
N THR A 751 26.00 -6.79 6.82
CA THR A 751 25.49 -5.98 7.94
C THR A 751 26.31 -6.20 9.19
N TRP A 752 26.52 -5.11 9.97
CA TRP A 752 27.25 -5.11 11.23
C TRP A 752 26.52 -4.30 12.29
N ASP A 753 26.37 -4.84 13.49
CA ASP A 753 25.68 -4.22 14.63
C ASP A 753 26.50 -3.11 15.34
N GLY A 754 27.72 -2.82 14.87
CA GLY A 754 28.62 -1.88 15.51
C GLY A 754 29.25 -2.40 16.82
N CYS A 755 29.22 -3.71 17.07
CA CYS A 755 29.79 -4.34 18.26
C CYS A 755 31.07 -5.14 17.94
N ASP A 756 31.88 -5.34 18.98
CA ASP A 756 33.04 -6.25 18.92
C ASP A 756 32.59 -7.71 19.09
N LYS A 757 33.55 -8.65 18.95
CA LYS A 757 33.30 -10.10 19.12
C LYS A 757 32.75 -10.50 20.51
N SER A 758 32.79 -9.60 21.50
CA SER A 758 32.20 -9.81 22.83
C SER A 758 30.80 -9.19 22.96
N GLY A 759 30.21 -8.64 21.88
CA GLY A 759 28.89 -8.00 21.86
C GLY A 759 28.88 -6.58 22.46
N ARG A 760 30.05 -5.93 22.65
CA ARG A 760 30.12 -4.56 23.18
C ARG A 760 30.23 -3.56 22.05
N ARG A 761 29.46 -2.47 22.15
CA ARG A 761 29.54 -1.33 21.21
C ARG A 761 31.00 -0.85 21.13
N VAL A 762 31.51 -0.69 19.91
CA VAL A 762 32.89 -0.23 19.69
C VAL A 762 33.01 1.27 19.99
N ALA A 763 34.23 1.71 20.37
CA ALA A 763 34.53 3.11 20.68
C ALA A 763 34.44 4.01 19.43
N SER A 764 34.27 5.33 19.67
CA SER A 764 34.38 6.34 18.61
C SER A 764 35.72 6.21 17.87
N GLY A 765 35.69 6.22 16.54
CA GLY A 765 36.88 6.06 15.72
C GLY A 765 36.57 5.72 14.28
N VAL A 766 37.62 5.51 13.47
CA VAL A 766 37.52 5.05 12.10
C VAL A 766 37.85 3.55 12.05
N TYR A 767 36.97 2.78 11.44
CA TYR A 767 37.10 1.35 11.21
C TYR A 767 37.28 1.10 9.73
N MET A 768 38.16 0.14 9.39
CA MET A 768 38.46 -0.25 8.02
C MET A 768 37.67 -1.51 7.69
N VAL A 769 36.87 -1.47 6.63
CA VAL A 769 36.18 -2.64 6.07
C VAL A 769 37.06 -3.19 4.97
N GLN A 770 37.59 -4.36 5.17
CA GLN A 770 38.41 -5.09 4.19
C GLN A 770 37.55 -6.16 3.53
N THR A 771 37.53 -6.22 2.21
CA THR A 771 36.75 -7.20 1.45
C THR A 771 37.64 -8.08 0.58
N ALA A 772 37.22 -9.33 0.36
CA ALA A 772 37.82 -10.26 -0.59
C ALA A 772 36.71 -11.06 -1.29
N THR A 773 36.93 -11.48 -2.52
CA THR A 773 36.03 -12.40 -3.21
C THR A 773 36.03 -13.78 -2.55
N SER A 774 34.99 -14.59 -2.78
CA SER A 774 34.87 -15.93 -2.18
C SER A 774 36.02 -16.89 -2.54
N ASP A 775 36.73 -16.63 -3.66
CA ASP A 775 37.92 -17.36 -4.06
C ASP A 775 39.24 -16.75 -3.52
N GLY A 776 39.14 -15.78 -2.62
CA GLY A 776 40.26 -15.14 -1.94
C GLY A 776 41.03 -14.11 -2.75
N LYS A 777 40.52 -13.71 -3.92
CA LYS A 777 41.12 -12.64 -4.71
C LYS A 777 40.91 -11.28 -4.05
N LYS A 778 41.70 -10.32 -4.44
CA LYS A 778 41.73 -8.97 -3.88
C LYS A 778 40.42 -8.26 -4.10
N GLY A 779 39.80 -7.85 -3.00
CA GLY A 779 38.70 -6.89 -2.95
C GLY A 779 39.20 -5.46 -2.75
N THR A 780 38.42 -4.65 -2.07
CA THR A 780 38.69 -3.26 -1.76
C THR A 780 38.63 -2.96 -0.27
N VAL A 781 38.86 -1.70 0.08
CA VAL A 781 38.77 -1.22 1.48
C VAL A 781 37.91 0.03 1.50
N CYS A 782 36.82 0.03 2.26
CA CYS A 782 36.08 1.23 2.63
C CYS A 782 36.23 1.55 4.14
N LYS A 783 35.67 2.67 4.59
CA LYS A 783 35.83 3.16 5.97
C LYS A 783 34.46 3.43 6.59
N ILE A 784 34.36 3.16 7.90
CA ILE A 784 33.21 3.51 8.73
C ILE A 784 33.70 4.44 9.83
N ALA A 785 33.10 5.62 9.99
CA ALA A 785 33.31 6.51 11.11
C ALA A 785 32.23 6.28 12.16
N ILE A 786 32.62 5.94 13.39
CA ILE A 786 31.73 5.77 14.54
C ILE A 786 31.89 6.95 15.48
N VAL A 787 30.77 7.54 15.89
CA VAL A 787 30.70 8.62 16.89
C VAL A 787 29.77 8.12 18.01
N ASN A 788 30.27 8.08 19.26
CA ASN A 788 29.48 7.71 20.45
C ASN A 788 29.29 8.92 21.34
#